data_65e7dfeb9659bc2ace7e6eb9653cf595
#
_entry.id   65e7dfeb9659bc2ace7e6eb9653cf595
#
_cell.length_a   1.000
_cell.length_b   1.000
_cell.length_c   1.000
_cell.angle_alpha   90.00
_cell.angle_beta   90.00
_cell.angle_gamma   90.00
#
_symmetry.space_group_name_H-M   'P 1'
#
loop_
_entity.id
_entity.type
_entity.pdbx_description
1 polymer ?
#
loop_
_entity_poly.entity_id
_entity_poly.type
_entity_poly.pdbx_seq_one_letter_code
_entity_poly.pdbx_strand_id
1 'polypeptide(L)'
;LFAELTHWADIVVRRRFTVIGVMVAGLLTLGWYGLGLGGQLSSSGWDDPASESVRAAQLRDKVFGQDHSGDVILLFHAPDGTTIDDPAFAAPIVASLNSLPQRFPDQIDRVNGAYWPTETGVTLPDIFGSADRKHAFASIAISGSDDTEQMRNFRTVADAFDVPGVEMEVAGGQPVAGALNDTMAHDQRRMELFAIPAVAVLLFFLFGGAVAAALPLIVGGLTVLAAWGLIRCLTTVTEVNSFVSPVVSMIGLGLAIDYGLFVLSRFREELAAGRDVDDAVRRAVTTAGRTVLFSAVIVAVAAGAILVFPQGFLKSFAYGAIITIALAALTSITLLPALLAVLGRRVDRLGVDWFRKVTAPNEEPDNMWGRVAGRVTKRPLVVAVVVCAGLLLLILPMRNLAFGAINEKFLPPEHPTRLAQQHFDELFPLRRIDPIDLVVITFDGGARDTVLAHANQAPGLAAPFPALMQRPSQPNVFITQTVLESSGDAGTTVDYLRSMPLPNGTTLLVGGQPAVEKDSIDALVDRMPYLIALVFLATTVLMALTLGSLVLPLQAAALNLLGLGSTLGILTWIFVDGHGADLLGFTPQPIMALVLVVIVSVIYGLSTDYEIFLLSRIVEARSAGASTTDAIRAGVARTGRIITAAALILLVVTGAFVLSDLVMMQYIAFGMVAALLIDATILRVLLVPATMRLLGEACWWTPTRMSKGKSLGDRGLE
;
A
#
# COMPACT_ATOMS: atom_id res chain seq x y z
N LEU A 1 -11.37 -24.95 -18.87
CA LEU A 1 -11.62 -23.50 -18.76
C LEU A 1 -12.42 -22.95 -19.96
N PHE A 2 -12.06 -23.30 -21.22
CA PHE A 2 -12.76 -22.79 -22.41
C PHE A 2 -14.21 -23.25 -22.45
N ALA A 3 -14.47 -24.55 -22.25
CA ALA A 3 -15.83 -25.12 -22.21
C ALA A 3 -16.65 -24.53 -21.07
N GLU A 4 -16.05 -24.30 -19.91
CA GLU A 4 -16.72 -23.70 -18.75
C GLU A 4 -17.09 -22.24 -18.98
N LEU A 5 -16.21 -21.43 -19.59
CA LEU A 5 -16.51 -20.04 -19.94
C LEU A 5 -17.61 -19.93 -20.99
N THR A 6 -17.67 -20.85 -21.94
CA THR A 6 -18.74 -20.88 -22.93
C THR A 6 -20.09 -21.21 -22.26
N HIS A 7 -20.11 -22.18 -21.35
CA HIS A 7 -21.30 -22.51 -20.58
C HIS A 7 -21.72 -21.32 -19.67
N TRP A 8 -20.74 -20.65 -19.04
CA TRP A 8 -20.98 -19.45 -18.23
C TRP A 8 -21.58 -18.31 -19.05
N ALA A 9 -21.03 -18.05 -20.22
CA ALA A 9 -21.53 -17.02 -21.14
C ALA A 9 -22.98 -17.31 -21.55
N ASP A 10 -23.33 -18.57 -21.80
CA ASP A 10 -24.70 -18.98 -22.09
C ASP A 10 -25.67 -18.73 -20.92
N ILE A 11 -25.24 -19.00 -19.68
CA ILE A 11 -26.04 -18.73 -18.48
C ILE A 11 -26.28 -17.21 -18.35
N VAL A 12 -25.21 -16.42 -18.50
CA VAL A 12 -25.26 -14.95 -18.39
C VAL A 12 -26.22 -14.35 -19.41
N VAL A 13 -26.19 -14.85 -20.67
CA VAL A 13 -27.08 -14.35 -21.74
C VAL A 13 -28.53 -14.82 -21.53
N ARG A 14 -28.75 -16.11 -21.27
CA ARG A 14 -30.08 -16.69 -21.16
C ARG A 14 -30.83 -16.22 -19.89
N ARG A 15 -30.11 -16.05 -18.75
CA ARG A 15 -30.69 -15.65 -17.47
C ARG A 15 -30.29 -14.23 -17.04
N ARG A 16 -30.08 -13.33 -18.01
CA ARG A 16 -29.53 -11.98 -17.78
C ARG A 16 -30.18 -11.21 -16.64
N PHE A 17 -31.52 -11.19 -16.57
CA PHE A 17 -32.24 -10.49 -15.50
C PHE A 17 -32.03 -11.11 -14.12
N THR A 18 -32.00 -12.46 -14.03
CA THR A 18 -31.72 -13.16 -12.78
C THR A 18 -30.28 -12.90 -12.34
N VAL A 19 -29.32 -12.95 -13.27
CA VAL A 19 -27.91 -12.69 -12.98
C VAL A 19 -27.72 -11.23 -12.49
N ILE A 20 -28.32 -10.25 -13.14
CA ILE A 20 -28.28 -8.86 -12.70
C ILE A 20 -28.89 -8.72 -11.30
N GLY A 21 -30.09 -9.30 -11.10
CA GLY A 21 -30.79 -9.20 -9.82
C GLY A 21 -29.99 -9.81 -8.65
N VAL A 22 -29.43 -11.01 -8.83
CA VAL A 22 -28.63 -11.69 -7.81
C VAL A 22 -27.32 -10.96 -7.55
N MET A 23 -26.59 -10.56 -8.61
CA MET A 23 -25.32 -9.85 -8.47
C MET A 23 -25.51 -8.50 -7.82
N VAL A 24 -26.45 -7.68 -8.29
CA VAL A 24 -26.69 -6.34 -7.72
C VAL A 24 -27.17 -6.45 -6.27
N ALA A 25 -28.10 -7.35 -5.97
CA ALA A 25 -28.56 -7.57 -4.60
C ALA A 25 -27.40 -8.02 -3.68
N GLY A 26 -26.58 -8.97 -4.13
CA GLY A 26 -25.41 -9.44 -3.36
C GLY A 26 -24.38 -8.34 -3.13
N LEU A 27 -24.02 -7.59 -4.18
CA LEU A 27 -23.04 -6.49 -4.09
C LEU A 27 -23.55 -5.35 -3.21
N LEU A 28 -24.85 -4.99 -3.31
CA LEU A 28 -25.45 -3.95 -2.45
C LEU A 28 -25.56 -4.40 -0.98
N THR A 29 -25.90 -5.66 -0.72
CA THR A 29 -25.95 -6.22 0.64
C THR A 29 -24.56 -6.20 1.28
N LEU A 30 -23.53 -6.64 0.55
CA LEU A 30 -22.14 -6.56 1.01
C LEU A 30 -21.72 -5.10 1.19
N GLY A 31 -22.05 -4.22 0.25
CA GLY A 31 -21.73 -2.80 0.33
C GLY A 31 -22.38 -2.12 1.54
N TRP A 32 -23.66 -2.39 1.79
CA TRP A 32 -24.35 -1.89 2.98
C TRP A 32 -23.68 -2.37 4.27
N TYR A 33 -23.35 -3.66 4.34
CA TYR A 33 -22.58 -4.19 5.47
C TYR A 33 -21.22 -3.51 5.58
N GLY A 34 -20.55 -3.24 4.47
CA GLY A 34 -19.22 -2.60 4.40
C GLY A 34 -19.17 -1.14 4.89
N LEU A 35 -20.31 -0.42 4.95
CA LEU A 35 -20.36 0.96 5.44
C LEU A 35 -19.85 1.12 6.89
N GLY A 36 -19.91 0.06 7.70
CA GLY A 36 -19.36 0.06 9.06
C GLY A 36 -17.92 -0.43 9.17
N LEU A 37 -17.16 -0.54 8.08
CA LEU A 37 -15.79 -1.06 8.10
C LEU A 37 -14.84 -0.19 8.93
N GLY A 38 -14.91 1.13 8.81
CA GLY A 38 -13.96 2.05 9.45
C GLY A 38 -13.82 1.88 10.96
N GLY A 39 -14.90 1.51 11.66
CA GLY A 39 -14.87 1.27 13.11
C GLY A 39 -14.33 -0.09 13.53
N GLN A 40 -13.98 -0.96 12.58
CA GLN A 40 -13.47 -2.32 12.80
C GLN A 40 -12.01 -2.49 12.34
N LEU A 41 -11.43 -1.46 11.75
CA LEU A 41 -10.07 -1.49 11.28
C LEU A 41 -9.09 -1.19 12.41
N SER A 42 -7.96 -1.90 12.41
CA SER A 42 -6.89 -1.78 13.38
C SER A 42 -5.87 -0.73 12.95
N SER A 43 -5.19 -0.12 13.92
CA SER A 43 -4.01 0.72 13.70
C SER A 43 -2.69 -0.04 13.87
N SER A 44 -2.74 -1.33 14.26
CA SER A 44 -1.60 -2.19 14.54
C SER A 44 -1.11 -3.01 13.33
N GLY A 45 -0.17 -3.89 13.56
CA GLY A 45 0.32 -4.84 12.55
C GLY A 45 1.57 -4.38 11.80
N TRP A 46 2.28 -3.41 12.33
CA TRP A 46 3.51 -2.88 11.74
C TRP A 46 4.75 -3.75 11.99
N ASP A 47 4.70 -4.59 13.03
CA ASP A 47 5.82 -5.31 13.58
C ASP A 47 5.87 -6.77 13.11
N ASP A 48 7.05 -7.40 13.23
CA ASP A 48 7.17 -8.86 13.15
C ASP A 48 6.84 -9.48 14.52
N PRO A 49 5.71 -10.20 14.66
CA PRO A 49 5.30 -10.79 15.93
C PRO A 49 6.30 -11.81 16.52
N ALA A 50 7.21 -12.35 15.69
CA ALA A 50 8.20 -13.33 16.09
C ALA A 50 9.55 -12.71 16.45
N SER A 51 9.70 -11.39 16.32
CA SER A 51 10.95 -10.68 16.58
C SER A 51 11.38 -10.73 18.05
N GLU A 52 12.65 -10.47 18.29
CA GLU A 52 13.19 -10.38 19.66
C GLU A 52 12.60 -9.17 20.40
N SER A 53 12.49 -8.04 19.72
CA SER A 53 11.95 -6.80 20.29
C SER A 53 10.49 -6.93 20.74
N VAL A 54 9.65 -7.62 19.96
CA VAL A 54 8.26 -7.92 20.36
C VAL A 54 8.22 -8.87 21.56
N ARG A 55 9.09 -9.88 21.60
CA ARG A 55 9.21 -10.77 22.80
C ARG A 55 9.69 -10.01 24.03
N ALA A 56 10.61 -9.05 23.86
CA ALA A 56 11.05 -8.17 24.95
C ALA A 56 9.87 -7.35 25.50
N ALA A 57 9.10 -6.71 24.62
CA ALA A 57 7.91 -5.96 24.99
C ALA A 57 6.87 -6.83 25.71
N GLN A 58 6.53 -8.00 25.17
CA GLN A 58 5.58 -8.93 25.79
C GLN A 58 6.03 -9.38 27.19
N LEU A 59 7.32 -9.64 27.39
CA LEU A 59 7.84 -10.02 28.69
C LEU A 59 7.81 -8.83 29.66
N ARG A 60 8.20 -7.64 29.20
CA ARG A 60 8.10 -6.40 29.98
C ARG A 60 6.66 -6.16 30.44
N ASP A 61 5.71 -6.22 29.50
CA ASP A 61 4.30 -5.95 29.78
C ASP A 61 3.69 -6.97 30.75
N LYS A 62 4.08 -8.24 30.62
CA LYS A 62 3.65 -9.30 31.54
C LYS A 62 4.13 -9.08 32.97
N VAL A 63 5.34 -8.52 33.15
CA VAL A 63 5.97 -8.36 34.48
C VAL A 63 5.68 -6.98 35.07
N PHE A 64 5.74 -5.93 34.26
CA PHE A 64 5.68 -4.54 34.70
C PHE A 64 4.35 -3.86 34.36
N GLY A 65 3.53 -4.43 33.48
CA GLY A 65 2.37 -3.82 32.86
C GLY A 65 2.74 -3.10 31.57
N GLN A 66 1.75 -2.79 30.76
CA GLN A 66 1.95 -2.02 29.52
C GLN A 66 2.57 -0.65 29.83
N ASP A 67 3.46 -0.19 28.94
CA ASP A 67 4.05 1.13 29.04
C ASP A 67 3.14 2.14 28.36
N HIS A 68 2.48 2.95 29.15
CA HIS A 68 1.60 4.01 28.73
C HIS A 68 2.24 5.40 28.83
N SER A 69 3.56 5.47 29.03
CA SER A 69 4.25 6.75 29.27
C SER A 69 4.22 7.70 28.07
N GLY A 70 4.13 7.14 26.86
CA GLY A 70 4.07 7.88 25.59
C GLY A 70 2.67 7.96 24.97
N ASP A 71 1.61 7.46 25.61
CA ASP A 71 0.28 7.40 24.99
C ASP A 71 -0.21 8.79 24.59
N VAL A 72 -0.33 9.69 25.58
CA VAL A 72 -0.69 11.11 25.39
C VAL A 72 0.19 11.98 26.26
N ILE A 73 0.79 12.97 25.64
CA ILE A 73 1.61 13.99 26.28
C ILE A 73 0.90 15.35 26.15
N LEU A 74 0.55 15.93 27.27
CA LEU A 74 0.02 17.28 27.33
C LEU A 74 1.16 18.25 27.64
N LEU A 75 1.55 19.06 26.66
CA LEU A 75 2.63 20.04 26.75
C LEU A 75 2.04 21.41 27.03
N PHE A 76 2.44 22.07 28.12
CA PHE A 76 1.93 23.36 28.59
C PHE A 76 2.98 24.43 28.47
N HIS A 77 2.59 25.63 28.04
CA HIS A 77 3.46 26.78 27.83
C HIS A 77 3.03 27.92 28.75
N ALA A 78 3.93 28.36 29.65
CA ALA A 78 3.67 29.49 30.50
C ALA A 78 3.69 30.81 29.71
N PRO A 79 2.71 31.70 29.88
CA PRO A 79 2.68 32.99 29.19
C PRO A 79 3.91 33.85 29.48
N ASP A 80 4.17 34.81 28.61
CA ASP A 80 5.27 35.75 28.80
C ASP A 80 5.21 36.45 30.14
N GLY A 81 6.34 36.49 30.87
CA GLY A 81 6.45 37.12 32.19
C GLY A 81 6.04 36.21 33.36
N THR A 82 5.53 34.97 33.10
CA THR A 82 5.17 34.00 34.13
C THR A 82 6.03 32.74 34.02
N THR A 83 5.91 31.85 34.97
CA THR A 83 6.56 30.51 34.93
C THR A 83 5.55 29.40 35.22
N ILE A 84 5.92 28.16 34.97
CA ILE A 84 5.10 26.98 35.29
C ILE A 84 4.86 26.82 36.80
N ASP A 85 5.60 27.53 37.67
CA ASP A 85 5.42 27.57 39.11
C ASP A 85 4.32 28.55 39.56
N ASP A 86 3.84 29.44 38.66
CA ASP A 86 2.79 30.41 39.01
C ASP A 86 1.50 29.68 39.38
N PRO A 87 0.98 29.91 40.63
CA PRO A 87 -0.25 29.24 41.06
C PRO A 87 -1.47 29.56 40.20
N ALA A 88 -1.53 30.75 39.59
CA ALA A 88 -2.64 31.12 38.72
C ALA A 88 -2.60 30.34 37.40
N PHE A 89 -1.42 30.00 36.90
CA PHE A 89 -1.20 29.15 35.75
C PHE A 89 -1.42 27.67 36.10
N ALA A 90 -0.88 27.19 37.21
CA ALA A 90 -0.92 25.81 37.63
C ALA A 90 -2.32 25.31 38.02
N ALA A 91 -3.13 26.14 38.69
CA ALA A 91 -4.40 25.72 39.28
C ALA A 91 -5.40 25.12 38.27
N PRO A 92 -5.69 25.72 37.10
CA PRO A 92 -6.59 25.12 36.11
C PRO A 92 -6.06 23.83 35.53
N ILE A 93 -4.73 23.70 35.36
CA ILE A 93 -4.08 22.49 34.84
C ILE A 93 -4.24 21.33 35.83
N VAL A 94 -3.90 21.56 37.11
CA VAL A 94 -4.04 20.55 38.16
C VAL A 94 -5.50 20.10 38.33
N ALA A 95 -6.45 21.04 38.30
CA ALA A 95 -7.86 20.71 38.37
C ALA A 95 -8.31 19.84 37.18
N SER A 96 -7.85 20.16 35.95
CA SER A 96 -8.12 19.39 34.78
C SER A 96 -7.51 17.97 34.88
N LEU A 97 -6.21 17.85 35.17
CA LEU A 97 -5.51 16.57 35.28
C LEU A 97 -6.16 15.64 36.30
N ASN A 98 -6.57 16.14 37.47
CA ASN A 98 -7.24 15.34 38.50
C ASN A 98 -8.67 14.93 38.08
N SER A 99 -9.35 15.75 37.27
CA SER A 99 -10.72 15.47 36.84
C SER A 99 -10.78 14.44 35.72
N LEU A 100 -9.73 14.31 34.89
CA LEU A 100 -9.72 13.44 33.69
C LEU A 100 -10.02 11.97 34.01
N PRO A 101 -9.32 11.25 34.91
CA PRO A 101 -9.61 9.87 35.24
C PRO A 101 -10.99 9.67 35.89
N GLN A 102 -11.49 10.69 36.60
CA GLN A 102 -12.81 10.61 37.24
C GLN A 102 -13.96 10.82 36.25
N ARG A 103 -13.76 11.67 35.24
CA ARG A 103 -14.75 11.92 34.18
C ARG A 103 -14.80 10.80 33.13
N PHE A 104 -13.67 10.13 32.89
CA PHE A 104 -13.51 9.14 31.85
C PHE A 104 -12.83 7.88 32.40
N PRO A 105 -13.41 7.19 33.40
CA PRO A 105 -12.77 6.06 34.08
C PRO A 105 -12.55 4.83 33.19
N ASP A 106 -13.33 4.69 32.11
CA ASP A 106 -13.19 3.58 31.17
C ASP A 106 -12.14 3.86 30.07
N GLN A 107 -11.84 5.14 29.81
CA GLN A 107 -10.95 5.57 28.72
C GLN A 107 -9.57 5.98 29.17
N ILE A 108 -9.46 6.54 30.39
CA ILE A 108 -8.22 7.02 30.99
C ILE A 108 -7.91 6.17 32.20
N ASP A 109 -6.79 5.42 32.14
CA ASP A 109 -6.35 4.59 33.27
C ASP A 109 -5.86 5.47 34.42
N ARG A 110 -4.95 6.39 34.14
CA ARG A 110 -4.34 7.31 35.13
C ARG A 110 -3.57 8.45 34.46
N VAL A 111 -3.23 9.45 35.25
CA VAL A 111 -2.12 10.37 34.97
C VAL A 111 -0.83 9.65 35.38
N ASN A 112 0.06 9.33 34.46
CA ASN A 112 1.34 8.66 34.77
C ASN A 112 2.26 9.55 35.60
N GLY A 113 2.31 10.84 35.26
CA GLY A 113 3.10 11.83 35.94
C GLY A 113 2.91 13.23 35.35
N ALA A 114 3.23 14.24 36.17
CA ALA A 114 3.17 15.64 35.78
C ALA A 114 4.19 16.47 36.56
N TYR A 115 4.40 17.69 36.07
CA TYR A 115 5.20 18.67 36.82
C TYR A 115 4.57 19.03 38.18
N TRP A 116 3.24 19.17 38.20
CA TRP A 116 2.48 19.54 39.38
C TRP A 116 1.96 18.31 40.14
N PRO A 117 1.67 18.46 41.46
CA PRO A 117 1.08 17.38 42.24
C PRO A 117 -0.31 16.99 41.69
N THR A 118 -0.49 15.71 41.42
CA THR A 118 -1.75 15.09 40.98
C THR A 118 -2.13 13.95 41.92
N GLU A 119 -3.43 13.60 41.97
CA GLU A 119 -3.94 12.56 42.87
C GLU A 119 -3.37 11.16 42.56
N THR A 120 -3.09 10.87 41.30
CA THR A 120 -2.67 9.51 40.82
C THR A 120 -1.27 9.47 40.26
N GLY A 121 -0.74 10.61 39.78
CA GLY A 121 0.54 10.66 39.06
C GLY A 121 1.76 10.83 39.96
N VAL A 122 2.93 10.53 39.41
CA VAL A 122 4.21 10.82 40.01
C VAL A 122 4.55 12.28 39.76
N THR A 123 4.90 13.01 40.83
CA THR A 123 5.34 14.41 40.74
C THR A 123 6.85 14.47 40.76
N LEU A 124 7.48 14.75 39.61
CA LEU A 124 8.93 14.90 39.47
C LEU A 124 9.24 16.16 38.64
N PRO A 125 9.32 17.34 39.30
CA PRO A 125 9.54 18.61 38.62
C PRO A 125 10.75 18.62 37.69
N ASP A 126 11.86 17.99 38.06
CA ASP A 126 13.08 17.93 37.28
C ASP A 126 12.94 17.04 35.99
N ILE A 127 11.85 16.27 35.92
CA ILE A 127 11.56 15.38 34.81
C ILE A 127 10.51 16.00 33.88
N PHE A 128 9.46 16.53 34.47
CA PHE A 128 8.27 17.00 33.75
C PHE A 128 8.29 18.54 33.48
N GLY A 129 9.33 19.23 33.91
CA GLY A 129 9.52 20.67 33.67
C GLY A 129 10.79 20.96 32.86
N SER A 130 10.74 22.00 32.02
CA SER A 130 11.90 22.52 31.32
C SER A 130 12.85 23.30 32.28
N ALA A 131 14.14 23.33 31.92
CA ALA A 131 15.15 24.00 32.74
C ALA A 131 14.90 25.53 32.92
N ASP A 132 14.28 26.16 31.94
CA ASP A 132 13.91 27.58 31.95
C ASP A 132 12.58 27.84 32.69
N ARG A 133 11.90 26.80 33.16
CA ARG A 133 10.59 26.85 33.83
C ARG A 133 9.48 27.54 33.02
N LYS A 134 9.58 27.47 31.71
CA LYS A 134 8.57 28.01 30.78
C LYS A 134 7.65 26.93 30.26
N HIS A 135 8.11 25.67 30.22
CA HIS A 135 7.37 24.55 29.67
C HIS A 135 7.31 23.41 30.67
N ALA A 136 6.17 22.74 30.71
CA ALA A 136 5.97 21.52 31.49
C ALA A 136 5.07 20.56 30.74
N PHE A 137 5.18 19.30 31.06
CA PHE A 137 4.27 18.32 30.47
C PHE A 137 3.65 17.37 31.50
N ALA A 138 2.55 16.74 31.08
CA ALA A 138 1.91 15.64 31.78
C ALA A 138 1.75 14.45 30.83
N SER A 139 1.95 13.26 31.35
CA SER A 139 1.76 12.00 30.62
C SER A 139 0.46 11.33 31.09
N ILE A 140 -0.41 10.98 30.14
CA ILE A 140 -1.71 10.37 30.38
C ILE A 140 -1.74 8.97 29.80
N ALA A 141 -2.11 7.98 30.60
CA ALA A 141 -2.30 6.61 30.18
C ALA A 141 -3.72 6.41 29.64
N ILE A 142 -3.82 5.94 28.40
CA ILE A 142 -5.10 5.58 27.77
C ILE A 142 -5.40 4.11 28.03
N SER A 143 -6.61 3.81 28.53
CA SER A 143 -7.05 2.44 28.76
C SER A 143 -7.23 1.69 27.44
N GLY A 144 -6.90 0.41 27.42
CA GLY A 144 -7.13 -0.47 26.27
C GLY A 144 -6.20 -1.68 26.31
N SER A 145 -6.71 -2.82 25.85
CA SER A 145 -5.97 -4.08 25.78
C SER A 145 -5.10 -4.19 24.52
N ASP A 146 -5.40 -3.36 23.52
CA ASP A 146 -4.72 -3.29 22.22
C ASP A 146 -4.79 -1.87 21.65
N ASP A 147 -3.95 -1.60 20.63
CA ASP A 147 -3.84 -0.28 19.98
C ASP A 147 -5.17 0.23 19.40
N THR A 148 -6.05 -0.68 18.97
CA THR A 148 -7.34 -0.34 18.39
C THR A 148 -8.31 0.16 19.46
N GLU A 149 -8.30 -0.47 20.63
CA GLU A 149 -9.10 -0.06 21.78
C GLU A 149 -8.56 1.24 22.36
N GLN A 150 -7.25 1.37 22.52
CA GLN A 150 -6.60 2.61 22.99
C GLN A 150 -6.91 3.78 22.05
N MET A 151 -6.81 3.60 20.73
CA MET A 151 -7.16 4.62 19.74
C MET A 151 -8.63 5.06 19.84
N ARG A 152 -9.55 4.11 20.03
CA ARG A 152 -10.98 4.40 20.23
C ARG A 152 -11.22 5.20 21.50
N ASN A 153 -10.57 4.81 22.59
CA ASN A 153 -10.66 5.49 23.88
C ASN A 153 -10.06 6.89 23.81
N PHE A 154 -8.88 7.04 23.17
CA PHE A 154 -8.27 8.35 22.92
C PHE A 154 -9.22 9.29 22.16
N ARG A 155 -9.81 8.83 21.06
CA ARG A 155 -10.76 9.64 20.27
C ARG A 155 -11.97 10.10 21.07
N THR A 156 -12.40 9.31 22.04
CA THR A 156 -13.54 9.67 22.90
C THR A 156 -13.20 10.81 23.84
N VAL A 157 -11.93 10.94 24.23
CA VAL A 157 -11.49 11.93 25.25
C VAL A 157 -10.64 13.06 24.68
N ALA A 158 -10.31 13.04 23.40
CA ALA A 158 -9.38 14.00 22.77
C ALA A 158 -9.77 15.47 23.03
N ASP A 159 -11.06 15.80 22.91
CA ASP A 159 -11.58 17.16 23.16
C ASP A 159 -11.58 17.56 24.67
N ALA A 160 -11.42 16.59 25.56
CA ALA A 160 -11.43 16.84 27.00
C ALA A 160 -10.06 17.24 27.54
N PHE A 161 -9.01 17.16 26.77
CA PHE A 161 -7.66 17.56 27.18
C PHE A 161 -7.47 19.06 27.17
N ASP A 162 -8.29 19.80 26.43
CA ASP A 162 -8.20 21.28 26.37
C ASP A 162 -8.46 21.92 27.73
N VAL A 163 -7.53 22.77 28.16
CA VAL A 163 -7.64 23.53 29.42
C VAL A 163 -7.91 25.00 29.08
N PRO A 164 -9.13 25.51 29.34
CA PRO A 164 -9.50 26.85 28.94
C PRO A 164 -8.56 27.93 29.53
N GLY A 165 -8.01 28.77 28.64
CA GLY A 165 -7.13 29.88 29.04
C GLY A 165 -5.65 29.46 29.25
N VAL A 166 -5.28 28.24 28.94
CA VAL A 166 -3.90 27.74 28.97
C VAL A 166 -3.46 27.43 27.57
N GLU A 167 -2.30 27.93 27.18
CA GLU A 167 -1.66 27.52 25.91
C GLU A 167 -1.05 26.13 26.08
N MET A 168 -1.51 25.18 25.26
CA MET A 168 -1.08 23.80 25.36
C MET A 168 -1.09 23.10 24.00
N GLU A 169 -0.30 22.06 23.93
CA GLU A 169 -0.19 21.17 22.75
C GLU A 169 -0.38 19.72 23.19
N VAL A 170 -0.89 18.88 22.27
CA VAL A 170 -1.11 17.46 22.52
C VAL A 170 -0.20 16.64 21.61
N ALA A 171 0.78 15.99 22.22
CA ALA A 171 1.74 15.09 21.59
C ALA A 171 1.54 13.65 22.09
N GLY A 172 2.35 12.71 21.60
CA GLY A 172 2.32 11.31 22.02
C GLY A 172 1.88 10.37 20.90
N GLY A 173 2.00 9.07 21.16
CA GLY A 173 1.75 8.02 20.18
C GLY A 173 0.30 7.99 19.68
N GLN A 174 -0.67 8.11 20.60
CA GLN A 174 -2.10 8.07 20.22
C GLN A 174 -2.55 9.30 19.42
N PRO A 175 -2.18 10.55 19.79
CA PRO A 175 -2.43 11.72 18.95
C PRO A 175 -1.83 11.60 17.54
N VAL A 176 -0.57 11.16 17.40
CA VAL A 176 0.08 11.01 16.11
C VAL A 176 -0.63 9.94 15.26
N ALA A 177 -0.89 8.75 15.82
CA ALA A 177 -1.61 7.70 15.12
C ALA A 177 -3.04 8.10 14.76
N GLY A 178 -3.73 8.84 15.63
CA GLY A 178 -5.06 9.41 15.37
C GLY A 178 -5.03 10.38 14.20
N ALA A 179 -4.11 11.33 14.21
CA ALA A 179 -3.94 12.32 13.16
C ALA A 179 -3.62 11.68 11.80
N LEU A 180 -2.77 10.64 11.77
CA LEU A 180 -2.47 9.87 10.56
C LEU A 180 -3.73 9.19 10.00
N ASN A 181 -4.52 8.52 10.85
CA ASN A 181 -5.75 7.87 10.43
C ASN A 181 -6.82 8.85 9.95
N ASP A 182 -6.97 9.98 10.63
CA ASP A 182 -7.98 10.99 10.29
C ASP A 182 -7.62 11.73 9.00
N THR A 183 -6.34 12.07 8.83
CA THR A 183 -5.83 12.64 7.57
C THR A 183 -6.02 11.67 6.41
N MET A 184 -5.73 10.37 6.63
CA MET A 184 -5.95 9.33 5.62
C MET A 184 -7.43 9.23 5.21
N ALA A 185 -8.35 9.22 6.17
CA ALA A 185 -9.78 9.14 5.89
C ALA A 185 -10.30 10.40 5.17
N HIS A 186 -9.79 11.57 5.53
CA HIS A 186 -10.10 12.83 4.86
C HIS A 186 -9.59 12.83 3.42
N ASP A 187 -8.33 12.47 3.23
CA ASP A 187 -7.70 12.37 1.91
C ASP A 187 -8.44 11.38 1.01
N GLN A 188 -8.75 10.20 1.50
CA GLN A 188 -9.49 9.20 0.72
C GLN A 188 -10.79 9.79 0.17
N ARG A 189 -11.61 10.46 1.01
CA ARG A 189 -12.86 11.08 0.58
C ARG A 189 -12.62 12.18 -0.46
N ARG A 190 -11.62 13.02 -0.24
CA ARG A 190 -11.23 14.09 -1.16
C ARG A 190 -10.82 13.54 -2.52
N MET A 191 -9.97 12.49 -2.52
CA MET A 191 -9.48 11.86 -3.75
C MET A 191 -10.59 11.15 -4.52
N GLU A 192 -11.48 10.43 -3.85
CA GLU A 192 -12.65 9.80 -4.49
C GLU A 192 -13.57 10.83 -5.13
N LEU A 193 -13.77 11.98 -4.50
CA LEU A 193 -14.57 13.09 -5.03
C LEU A 193 -13.99 13.69 -6.32
N PHE A 194 -12.66 13.71 -6.47
CA PHE A 194 -11.99 14.18 -7.68
C PHE A 194 -11.83 13.07 -8.72
N ALA A 195 -11.41 11.88 -8.31
CA ALA A 195 -11.11 10.78 -9.22
C ALA A 195 -12.35 10.29 -9.97
N ILE A 196 -13.50 10.12 -9.27
CA ILE A 196 -14.70 9.57 -9.88
C ILE A 196 -15.23 10.46 -11.01
N PRO A 197 -15.43 11.79 -10.85
CA PRO A 197 -15.81 12.65 -11.96
C PRO A 197 -14.78 12.72 -13.10
N ALA A 198 -13.48 12.77 -12.75
CA ALA A 198 -12.42 12.83 -13.76
C ALA A 198 -12.40 11.55 -14.62
N VAL A 199 -12.54 10.39 -14.01
CA VAL A 199 -12.66 9.11 -14.71
C VAL A 199 -13.94 9.04 -15.53
N ALA A 200 -15.09 9.53 -15.02
CA ALA A 200 -16.34 9.58 -15.75
C ALA A 200 -16.21 10.41 -17.04
N VAL A 201 -15.58 11.58 -16.93
CA VAL A 201 -15.29 12.45 -18.08
C VAL A 201 -14.36 11.77 -19.07
N LEU A 202 -13.29 11.13 -18.57
CA LEU A 202 -12.33 10.41 -19.41
C LEU A 202 -13.00 9.25 -20.16
N LEU A 203 -13.79 8.44 -19.46
CA LEU A 203 -14.56 7.34 -20.05
C LEU A 203 -15.57 7.84 -21.09
N PHE A 204 -16.21 8.99 -20.83
CA PHE A 204 -17.12 9.61 -21.80
C PHE A 204 -16.41 9.96 -23.12
N PHE A 205 -15.23 10.59 -23.04
CA PHE A 205 -14.42 10.89 -24.23
C PHE A 205 -13.89 9.62 -24.90
N LEU A 206 -13.52 8.61 -24.12
CA LEU A 206 -12.98 7.36 -24.66
C LEU A 206 -14.02 6.55 -25.42
N PHE A 207 -15.22 6.43 -24.87
CA PHE A 207 -16.31 5.65 -25.48
C PHE A 207 -17.21 6.47 -26.40
N GLY A 208 -17.16 7.80 -26.30
CA GLY A 208 -17.98 8.69 -27.09
C GLY A 208 -19.50 8.61 -26.76
N GLY A 209 -19.85 8.06 -25.56
CA GLY A 209 -21.23 7.91 -25.14
C GLY A 209 -21.38 7.77 -23.62
N ALA A 210 -22.39 8.42 -23.06
CA ALA A 210 -22.62 8.47 -21.61
C ALA A 210 -22.97 7.08 -21.02
N VAL A 211 -23.78 6.28 -21.72
CA VAL A 211 -24.16 4.93 -21.25
C VAL A 211 -22.95 4.01 -21.21
N ALA A 212 -22.14 4.00 -22.27
CA ALA A 212 -20.91 3.19 -22.33
C ALA A 212 -19.89 3.60 -21.25
N ALA A 213 -19.81 4.90 -20.93
CA ALA A 213 -18.92 5.40 -19.87
C ALA A 213 -19.43 5.05 -18.46
N ALA A 214 -20.75 5.11 -18.24
CA ALA A 214 -21.33 4.84 -16.93
C ALA A 214 -21.24 3.36 -16.52
N LEU A 215 -21.27 2.41 -17.45
CA LEU A 215 -21.28 0.98 -17.14
C LEU A 215 -20.04 0.52 -16.36
N PRO A 216 -18.80 0.73 -16.83
CA PRO A 216 -17.60 0.34 -16.06
C PRO A 216 -17.51 1.07 -14.71
N LEU A 217 -17.93 2.34 -14.66
CA LEU A 217 -17.90 3.14 -13.43
C LEU A 217 -18.88 2.62 -12.37
N ILE A 218 -20.12 2.29 -12.76
CA ILE A 218 -21.13 1.72 -11.86
C ILE A 218 -20.68 0.34 -11.37
N VAL A 219 -20.22 -0.52 -12.28
CA VAL A 219 -19.72 -1.85 -11.92
C VAL A 219 -18.51 -1.74 -11.00
N GLY A 220 -17.59 -0.82 -11.28
CA GLY A 220 -16.43 -0.55 -10.44
C GLY A 220 -16.80 -0.06 -9.04
N GLY A 221 -17.71 0.90 -8.94
CA GLY A 221 -18.21 1.40 -7.66
C GLY A 221 -18.88 0.31 -6.82
N LEU A 222 -19.74 -0.51 -7.44
CA LEU A 222 -20.37 -1.67 -6.76
C LEU A 222 -19.32 -2.69 -6.31
N THR A 223 -18.26 -2.91 -7.09
CA THR A 223 -17.16 -3.81 -6.75
C THR A 223 -16.42 -3.33 -5.51
N VAL A 224 -16.05 -2.05 -5.43
CA VAL A 224 -15.37 -1.46 -4.26
C VAL A 224 -16.24 -1.54 -3.02
N LEU A 225 -17.51 -1.18 -3.13
CA LEU A 225 -18.46 -1.27 -2.01
C LEU A 225 -18.57 -2.71 -1.48
N ALA A 226 -18.68 -3.69 -2.36
CA ALA A 226 -18.74 -5.09 -1.97
C ALA A 226 -17.41 -5.60 -1.39
N ALA A 227 -16.28 -5.10 -1.88
CA ALA A 227 -14.95 -5.40 -1.31
C ALA A 227 -14.85 -4.93 0.13
N TRP A 228 -15.32 -3.73 0.46
CA TRP A 228 -15.40 -3.25 1.85
C TRP A 228 -16.25 -4.18 2.72
N GLY A 229 -17.36 -4.71 2.19
CA GLY A 229 -18.20 -5.69 2.91
C GLY A 229 -17.47 -6.99 3.21
N LEU A 230 -16.75 -7.56 2.23
CA LEU A 230 -15.97 -8.77 2.44
C LEU A 230 -14.78 -8.54 3.39
N ILE A 231 -14.13 -7.40 3.32
CA ILE A 231 -13.07 -7.03 4.25
C ILE A 231 -13.63 -6.90 5.67
N ARG A 232 -14.82 -6.33 5.85
CA ARG A 232 -15.49 -6.31 7.17
C ARG A 232 -15.86 -7.70 7.67
N CYS A 233 -16.21 -8.64 6.80
CA CYS A 233 -16.33 -10.05 7.20
C CYS A 233 -14.98 -10.60 7.66
N LEU A 234 -13.88 -10.22 7.00
CA LEU A 234 -12.56 -10.69 7.37
C LEU A 234 -12.11 -10.16 8.75
N THR A 235 -12.52 -8.94 9.15
CA THR A 235 -12.20 -8.38 10.47
C THR A 235 -12.77 -9.21 11.64
N THR A 236 -13.74 -10.09 11.40
CA THR A 236 -14.25 -11.01 12.44
C THR A 236 -13.32 -12.19 12.71
N VAL A 237 -12.33 -12.44 11.85
CA VAL A 237 -11.42 -13.60 11.92
C VAL A 237 -9.98 -13.19 12.14
N THR A 238 -9.59 -12.03 11.63
CA THR A 238 -8.21 -11.50 11.73
C THR A 238 -8.24 -9.98 11.82
N GLU A 239 -7.23 -9.42 12.43
CA GLU A 239 -7.03 -7.97 12.41
C GLU A 239 -6.72 -7.49 11.00
N VAL A 240 -7.32 -6.37 10.63
CA VAL A 240 -7.15 -5.74 9.32
C VAL A 240 -6.77 -4.28 9.53
N ASN A 241 -5.61 -3.89 9.04
CA ASN A 241 -5.09 -2.55 9.19
C ASN A 241 -5.88 -1.52 8.36
N SER A 242 -6.04 -0.31 8.89
CA SER A 242 -6.84 0.78 8.30
C SER A 242 -6.38 1.21 6.90
N PHE A 243 -5.09 1.09 6.60
CA PHE A 243 -4.53 1.42 5.29
C PHE A 243 -5.00 0.51 4.13
N VAL A 244 -5.69 -0.58 4.43
CA VAL A 244 -6.31 -1.41 3.38
C VAL A 244 -7.41 -0.65 2.63
N SER A 245 -8.14 0.26 3.29
CA SER A 245 -9.31 0.94 2.72
C SER A 245 -8.99 1.82 1.50
N PRO A 246 -8.08 2.82 1.57
CA PRO A 246 -7.74 3.64 0.40
C PRO A 246 -7.12 2.82 -0.74
N VAL A 247 -6.33 1.82 -0.41
CA VAL A 247 -5.70 0.96 -1.42
C VAL A 247 -6.72 0.10 -2.16
N VAL A 248 -7.68 -0.48 -1.45
CA VAL A 248 -8.78 -1.24 -2.05
C VAL A 248 -9.65 -0.35 -2.94
N SER A 249 -9.94 0.88 -2.52
CA SER A 249 -10.66 1.85 -3.35
C SER A 249 -9.88 2.17 -4.63
N MET A 250 -8.60 2.45 -4.51
CA MET A 250 -7.73 2.81 -5.64
C MET A 250 -7.57 1.64 -6.64
N ILE A 251 -7.15 0.47 -6.15
CA ILE A 251 -6.93 -0.71 -6.99
C ILE A 251 -8.27 -1.23 -7.52
N GLY A 252 -9.29 -1.29 -6.66
CA GLY A 252 -10.59 -1.84 -7.00
C GLY A 252 -11.29 -1.04 -8.08
N LEU A 253 -11.34 0.28 -7.94
CA LEU A 253 -11.94 1.14 -8.94
C LEU A 253 -11.15 1.07 -10.26
N GLY A 254 -9.82 1.17 -10.19
CA GLY A 254 -8.94 1.11 -11.35
C GLY A 254 -9.09 -0.18 -12.14
N LEU A 255 -8.91 -1.34 -11.49
CA LEU A 255 -8.99 -2.65 -12.16
C LEU A 255 -10.40 -3.01 -12.64
N ALA A 256 -11.44 -2.71 -11.86
CA ALA A 256 -12.81 -3.01 -12.28
C ALA A 256 -13.21 -2.22 -13.52
N ILE A 257 -12.81 -0.95 -13.61
CA ILE A 257 -13.03 -0.12 -14.79
C ILE A 257 -12.21 -0.66 -15.96
N ASP A 258 -10.96 -1.01 -15.75
CA ASP A 258 -10.06 -1.52 -16.77
C ASP A 258 -10.54 -2.85 -17.35
N TYR A 259 -10.87 -3.82 -16.51
CA TYR A 259 -11.47 -5.09 -16.94
C TYR A 259 -12.80 -4.86 -17.68
N GLY A 260 -13.61 -3.92 -17.18
CA GLY A 260 -14.83 -3.50 -17.86
C GLY A 260 -14.59 -2.89 -19.22
N LEU A 261 -13.54 -2.09 -19.35
CA LEU A 261 -13.10 -1.50 -20.63
C LEU A 261 -12.81 -2.57 -21.68
N PHE A 262 -12.05 -3.62 -21.31
CA PHE A 262 -11.71 -4.69 -22.22
C PHE A 262 -12.93 -5.47 -22.71
N VAL A 263 -13.82 -5.84 -21.80
CA VAL A 263 -15.05 -6.58 -22.13
C VAL A 263 -15.99 -5.73 -22.99
N LEU A 264 -16.18 -4.45 -22.64
CA LEU A 264 -17.04 -3.53 -23.39
C LEU A 264 -16.48 -3.22 -24.79
N SER A 265 -15.15 -3.00 -24.90
CA SER A 265 -14.50 -2.77 -26.19
C SER A 265 -14.68 -4.00 -27.11
N ARG A 266 -14.48 -5.20 -26.60
CA ARG A 266 -14.67 -6.42 -27.37
C ARG A 266 -16.11 -6.64 -27.79
N PHE A 267 -17.06 -6.38 -26.91
CA PHE A 267 -18.48 -6.42 -27.26
C PHE A 267 -18.82 -5.47 -28.41
N ARG A 268 -18.29 -4.23 -28.39
CA ARG A 268 -18.51 -3.25 -29.47
C ARG A 268 -17.86 -3.65 -30.78
N GLU A 269 -16.67 -4.27 -30.74
CA GLU A 269 -16.01 -4.83 -31.93
C GLU A 269 -16.88 -5.90 -32.60
N GLU A 270 -17.44 -6.83 -31.80
CA GLU A 270 -18.29 -7.91 -32.30
C GLU A 270 -19.63 -7.38 -32.89
N LEU A 271 -20.21 -6.33 -32.26
CA LEU A 271 -21.39 -5.67 -32.81
C LEU A 271 -21.09 -4.93 -34.14
N ALA A 272 -19.92 -4.29 -34.23
CA ALA A 272 -19.49 -3.60 -35.44
C ALA A 272 -19.22 -4.58 -36.59
N ALA A 273 -18.77 -5.81 -36.28
CA ALA A 273 -18.64 -6.92 -37.22
C ALA A 273 -19.98 -7.52 -37.69
N GLY A 274 -21.12 -6.93 -37.27
CA GLY A 274 -22.47 -7.31 -37.72
C GLY A 274 -23.10 -8.49 -36.95
N ARG A 275 -22.52 -8.90 -35.80
CA ARG A 275 -23.07 -10.00 -35.01
C ARG A 275 -24.32 -9.58 -34.23
N ASP A 276 -25.11 -10.57 -33.89
CA ASP A 276 -26.22 -10.40 -32.96
C ASP A 276 -25.72 -10.08 -31.55
N VAL A 277 -26.55 -9.41 -30.74
CA VAL A 277 -26.21 -8.97 -29.38
C VAL A 277 -25.79 -10.15 -28.49
N ASP A 278 -26.57 -11.23 -28.52
CA ASP A 278 -26.33 -12.40 -27.67
C ASP A 278 -25.00 -13.10 -28.06
N ASP A 279 -24.69 -13.20 -29.36
CA ASP A 279 -23.43 -13.76 -29.84
C ASP A 279 -22.23 -12.82 -29.57
N ALA A 280 -22.43 -11.50 -29.68
CA ALA A 280 -21.42 -10.52 -29.31
C ALA A 280 -21.04 -10.60 -27.84
N VAL A 281 -22.02 -10.78 -26.94
CA VAL A 281 -21.77 -10.97 -25.49
C VAL A 281 -21.03 -12.29 -25.23
N ARG A 282 -21.48 -13.42 -25.84
CA ARG A 282 -20.80 -14.72 -25.69
C ARG A 282 -19.35 -14.63 -26.09
N ARG A 283 -19.06 -14.02 -27.24
CA ARG A 283 -17.69 -13.85 -27.72
C ARG A 283 -16.85 -12.92 -26.84
N ALA A 284 -17.44 -11.82 -26.34
CA ALA A 284 -16.76 -10.93 -25.41
C ALA A 284 -16.34 -11.66 -24.13
N VAL A 285 -17.22 -12.49 -23.55
CA VAL A 285 -16.93 -13.29 -22.36
C VAL A 285 -15.88 -14.37 -22.65
N THR A 286 -15.99 -15.10 -23.76
CA THR A 286 -15.09 -16.22 -24.07
C THR A 286 -13.70 -15.76 -24.54
N THR A 287 -13.56 -14.52 -25.05
CA THR A 287 -12.28 -13.94 -25.50
C THR A 287 -11.72 -12.97 -24.48
N ALA A 288 -12.27 -11.75 -24.36
CA ALA A 288 -11.81 -10.73 -23.42
C ALA A 288 -11.96 -11.19 -21.97
N GLY A 289 -13.07 -11.83 -21.61
CA GLY A 289 -13.28 -12.37 -20.25
C GLY A 289 -12.25 -13.43 -19.86
N ARG A 290 -11.81 -14.27 -20.80
CA ARG A 290 -10.70 -15.20 -20.55
C ARG A 290 -9.41 -14.46 -20.22
N THR A 291 -9.08 -13.41 -20.95
CA THR A 291 -7.87 -12.61 -20.69
C THR A 291 -7.96 -11.90 -19.35
N VAL A 292 -9.13 -11.33 -19.02
CA VAL A 292 -9.39 -10.73 -17.69
C VAL A 292 -9.18 -11.74 -16.55
N LEU A 293 -9.65 -12.97 -16.68
CA LEU A 293 -9.44 -14.00 -15.66
C LEU A 293 -7.97 -14.35 -15.47
N PHE A 294 -7.22 -14.52 -16.56
CA PHE A 294 -5.78 -14.79 -16.46
C PHE A 294 -5.02 -13.62 -15.83
N SER A 295 -5.32 -12.40 -16.24
CA SER A 295 -4.82 -11.19 -15.68
C SER A 295 -5.10 -11.12 -14.17
N ALA A 296 -6.35 -11.29 -13.77
CA ALA A 296 -6.75 -11.29 -12.35
C ALA A 296 -5.99 -12.33 -11.53
N VAL A 297 -5.75 -13.53 -12.06
CA VAL A 297 -4.94 -14.57 -11.38
C VAL A 297 -3.50 -14.11 -11.21
N ILE A 298 -2.88 -13.52 -12.25
CA ILE A 298 -1.49 -13.03 -12.18
C ILE A 298 -1.36 -11.93 -11.11
N VAL A 299 -2.25 -10.93 -11.14
CA VAL A 299 -2.21 -9.83 -10.16
C VAL A 299 -2.53 -10.34 -8.75
N ALA A 300 -3.49 -11.27 -8.59
CA ALA A 300 -3.80 -11.89 -7.31
C ALA A 300 -2.63 -12.71 -6.76
N VAL A 301 -1.89 -13.42 -7.60
CA VAL A 301 -0.67 -14.15 -7.20
C VAL A 301 0.44 -13.20 -6.79
N ALA A 302 0.63 -12.09 -7.52
CA ALA A 302 1.59 -11.06 -7.13
C ALA A 302 1.24 -10.44 -5.77
N ALA A 303 -0.04 -10.09 -5.55
CA ALA A 303 -0.51 -9.61 -4.25
C ALA A 303 -0.40 -10.69 -3.15
N GLY A 304 -0.69 -11.95 -3.48
CA GLY A 304 -0.59 -13.09 -2.58
C GLY A 304 0.84 -13.39 -2.14
N ALA A 305 1.85 -13.06 -2.96
CA ALA A 305 3.24 -13.23 -2.61
C ALA A 305 3.66 -12.39 -1.39
N ILE A 306 2.96 -11.28 -1.12
CA ILE A 306 3.16 -10.45 0.08
C ILE A 306 2.91 -11.26 1.37
N LEU A 307 2.11 -12.34 1.35
CA LEU A 307 1.84 -13.20 2.50
C LEU A 307 3.08 -13.91 3.06
N VAL A 308 4.21 -13.86 2.36
CA VAL A 308 5.52 -14.35 2.85
C VAL A 308 6.00 -13.54 4.06
N PHE A 309 5.57 -12.29 4.17
CA PHE A 309 5.93 -11.41 5.28
C PHE A 309 5.07 -11.65 6.53
N PRO A 310 5.67 -11.52 7.73
CA PRO A 310 4.96 -11.77 8.99
C PRO A 310 4.04 -10.64 9.42
N GLN A 311 4.32 -9.40 8.97
CA GLN A 311 3.63 -8.18 9.41
C GLN A 311 2.14 -8.20 9.04
N GLY A 312 1.29 -7.89 10.00
CA GLY A 312 -0.17 -7.85 9.86
C GLY A 312 -0.65 -6.84 8.81
N PHE A 313 0.02 -5.68 8.71
CA PHE A 313 -0.22 -4.66 7.69
C PHE A 313 -0.12 -5.24 6.28
N LEU A 314 0.97 -5.94 5.97
CA LEU A 314 1.19 -6.54 4.65
C LEU A 314 0.19 -7.65 4.34
N LYS A 315 -0.17 -8.48 5.33
CA LYS A 315 -1.21 -9.50 5.19
C LYS A 315 -2.57 -8.87 4.91
N SER A 316 -2.92 -7.81 5.63
CA SER A 316 -4.16 -7.05 5.42
C SER A 316 -4.25 -6.52 3.99
N PHE A 317 -3.16 -5.95 3.50
CA PHE A 317 -3.05 -5.47 2.13
C PHE A 317 -3.25 -6.60 1.11
N ALA A 318 -2.57 -7.73 1.30
CA ALA A 318 -2.69 -8.88 0.40
C ALA A 318 -4.12 -9.42 0.34
N TYR A 319 -4.78 -9.57 1.49
CA TYR A 319 -6.19 -9.99 1.55
C TYR A 319 -7.12 -9.01 0.85
N GLY A 320 -6.97 -7.71 1.15
CA GLY A 320 -7.77 -6.66 0.51
C GLY A 320 -7.61 -6.63 -1.00
N ALA A 321 -6.37 -6.71 -1.48
CA ALA A 321 -6.06 -6.76 -2.91
C ALA A 321 -6.65 -8.00 -3.59
N ILE A 322 -6.44 -9.20 -3.03
CA ILE A 322 -6.95 -10.46 -3.60
C ILE A 322 -8.49 -10.44 -3.67
N ILE A 323 -9.17 -10.02 -2.60
CA ILE A 323 -10.64 -9.90 -2.55
C ILE A 323 -11.12 -8.96 -3.65
N THR A 324 -10.48 -7.81 -3.76
CA THR A 324 -10.87 -6.76 -4.71
C THR A 324 -10.64 -7.20 -6.17
N ILE A 325 -9.49 -7.80 -6.46
CA ILE A 325 -9.16 -8.33 -7.78
C ILE A 325 -10.15 -9.43 -8.19
N ALA A 326 -10.46 -10.36 -7.28
CA ALA A 326 -11.41 -11.44 -7.53
C ALA A 326 -12.82 -10.91 -7.81
N LEU A 327 -13.30 -9.92 -7.04
CA LEU A 327 -14.57 -9.25 -7.27
C LEU A 327 -14.60 -8.48 -8.59
N ALA A 328 -13.52 -7.74 -8.91
CA ALA A 328 -13.42 -6.99 -10.16
C ALA A 328 -13.49 -7.93 -11.38
N ALA A 329 -12.78 -9.06 -11.34
CA ALA A 329 -12.85 -10.07 -12.38
C ALA A 329 -14.27 -10.68 -12.47
N LEU A 330 -14.86 -11.08 -11.34
CA LEU A 330 -16.20 -11.67 -11.28
C LEU A 330 -17.27 -10.73 -11.84
N THR A 331 -17.26 -9.47 -11.44
CA THR A 331 -18.23 -8.47 -11.91
C THR A 331 -18.05 -8.16 -13.39
N SER A 332 -16.83 -8.12 -13.88
CA SER A 332 -16.51 -7.85 -15.28
C SER A 332 -16.89 -9.00 -16.23
N ILE A 333 -16.89 -10.26 -15.78
CA ILE A 333 -17.27 -11.42 -16.60
C ILE A 333 -18.72 -11.88 -16.37
N THR A 334 -19.43 -11.30 -15.38
CA THR A 334 -20.78 -11.71 -15.00
C THR A 334 -21.78 -10.55 -15.11
N LEU A 335 -21.65 -9.54 -14.25
CA LEU A 335 -22.59 -8.42 -14.17
C LEU A 335 -22.53 -7.56 -15.43
N LEU A 336 -21.33 -7.15 -15.85
CA LEU A 336 -21.17 -6.28 -17.02
C LEU A 336 -21.70 -6.94 -18.30
N PRO A 337 -21.35 -8.19 -18.67
CA PRO A 337 -21.94 -8.85 -19.82
C PRO A 337 -23.44 -9.02 -19.75
N ALA A 338 -24.01 -9.30 -18.57
CA ALA A 338 -25.47 -9.36 -18.40
C ALA A 338 -26.15 -8.00 -18.68
N LEU A 339 -25.55 -6.89 -18.21
CA LEU A 339 -26.01 -5.54 -18.51
C LEU A 339 -25.89 -5.23 -20.01
N LEU A 340 -24.80 -5.66 -20.67
CA LEU A 340 -24.61 -5.49 -22.11
C LEU A 340 -25.64 -6.28 -22.92
N ALA A 341 -26.01 -7.50 -22.48
CA ALA A 341 -27.06 -8.31 -23.10
C ALA A 341 -28.45 -7.66 -23.00
N VAL A 342 -28.72 -6.87 -21.95
CA VAL A 342 -29.97 -6.13 -21.79
C VAL A 342 -29.97 -4.83 -22.62
N LEU A 343 -28.87 -4.09 -22.59
CA LEU A 343 -28.75 -2.79 -23.26
C LEU A 343 -28.57 -2.95 -24.79
N GLY A 344 -27.86 -3.99 -25.23
CA GLY A 344 -27.57 -4.23 -26.64
C GLY A 344 -26.97 -2.99 -27.33
N ARG A 345 -27.52 -2.64 -28.50
CA ARG A 345 -27.08 -1.44 -29.26
C ARG A 345 -27.38 -0.12 -28.53
N ARG A 346 -28.20 -0.12 -27.47
CA ARG A 346 -28.48 1.08 -26.66
C ARG A 346 -27.27 1.55 -25.84
N VAL A 347 -26.22 0.76 -25.75
CA VAL A 347 -24.94 1.14 -25.11
C VAL A 347 -24.36 2.40 -25.77
N ASP A 348 -24.57 2.58 -27.07
CA ASP A 348 -24.11 3.76 -27.82
C ASP A 348 -25.08 4.96 -27.79
N ARG A 349 -26.17 4.90 -26.98
CA ARG A 349 -27.10 6.02 -26.82
C ARG A 349 -26.44 7.16 -26.03
N LEU A 350 -26.91 8.39 -26.31
CA LEU A 350 -26.33 9.63 -25.76
C LEU A 350 -24.85 9.81 -26.15
N GLY A 351 -24.47 9.27 -27.30
CA GLY A 351 -23.16 9.51 -27.90
C GLY A 351 -23.15 10.74 -28.81
N VAL A 352 -22.01 11.42 -28.85
CA VAL A 352 -21.73 12.50 -29.78
C VAL A 352 -21.10 11.90 -31.04
N ASP A 353 -21.77 12.00 -32.19
CA ASP A 353 -21.33 11.34 -33.44
C ASP A 353 -19.91 11.70 -33.88
N TRP A 354 -19.44 12.91 -33.55
CA TRP A 354 -18.09 13.33 -33.84
C TRP A 354 -17.05 12.52 -33.02
N PHE A 355 -17.26 12.34 -31.74
CA PHE A 355 -16.38 11.52 -30.89
C PHE A 355 -16.44 10.05 -31.33
N ARG A 356 -17.61 9.54 -31.70
CA ARG A 356 -17.78 8.15 -32.15
C ARG A 356 -16.98 7.86 -33.44
N LYS A 357 -16.90 8.83 -34.38
CA LYS A 357 -16.05 8.70 -35.57
C LYS A 357 -14.56 8.71 -35.26
N VAL A 358 -14.13 9.53 -34.30
CA VAL A 358 -12.73 9.61 -33.85
C VAL A 358 -12.35 8.36 -33.00
N THR A 359 -13.33 7.77 -32.30
CA THR A 359 -13.12 6.61 -31.43
C THR A 359 -13.44 5.27 -32.09
N ALA A 360 -13.89 5.22 -33.33
CA ALA A 360 -14.12 3.97 -34.08
C ALA A 360 -12.85 3.12 -34.16
N PRO A 361 -12.96 1.78 -34.00
CA PRO A 361 -11.83 0.88 -34.15
C PRO A 361 -11.21 1.05 -35.53
N ASN A 362 -10.00 1.56 -35.60
CA ASN A 362 -9.24 1.60 -36.84
C ASN A 362 -8.31 0.38 -36.83
N GLU A 363 -8.73 -0.72 -37.45
CA GLU A 363 -7.99 -1.98 -37.51
C GLU A 363 -6.81 -1.95 -38.48
N GLU A 364 -6.58 -0.83 -39.16
CA GLU A 364 -5.49 -0.71 -40.13
C GLU A 364 -4.13 -0.84 -39.42
N PRO A 365 -3.23 -1.71 -39.92
CA PRO A 365 -1.86 -1.84 -39.39
C PRO A 365 -1.05 -0.55 -39.47
N ASP A 366 -1.51 0.44 -40.23
CA ASP A 366 -0.87 1.73 -40.49
C ASP A 366 -1.33 2.88 -39.56
N ASN A 367 -2.06 2.55 -38.48
CA ASN A 367 -2.38 3.56 -37.47
C ASN A 367 -1.10 4.10 -36.78
N MET A 368 -1.25 5.13 -35.93
CA MET A 368 -0.14 5.78 -35.24
C MET A 368 0.75 4.76 -34.51
N TRP A 369 0.16 3.81 -33.79
CA TRP A 369 0.87 2.80 -32.99
C TRP A 369 1.64 1.81 -33.87
N GLY A 370 1.06 1.34 -34.96
CA GLY A 370 1.72 0.48 -35.93
C GLY A 370 2.89 1.18 -36.63
N ARG A 371 2.79 2.48 -36.91
CA ARG A 371 3.88 3.29 -37.45
C ARG A 371 5.05 3.45 -36.47
N VAL A 372 4.74 3.66 -35.18
CA VAL A 372 5.78 3.73 -34.13
C VAL A 372 6.49 2.38 -34.01
N ALA A 373 5.75 1.27 -33.89
CA ALA A 373 6.33 -0.06 -33.84
C ALA A 373 7.18 -0.35 -35.09
N GLY A 374 6.73 0.06 -36.28
CA GLY A 374 7.49 -0.07 -37.53
C GLY A 374 8.79 0.75 -37.56
N ARG A 375 8.85 1.93 -36.89
CA ARG A 375 10.10 2.70 -36.76
C ARG A 375 11.06 2.04 -35.76
N VAL A 376 10.55 1.55 -34.63
CA VAL A 376 11.33 0.85 -33.60
C VAL A 376 11.95 -0.41 -34.17
N THR A 377 11.20 -1.23 -34.91
CA THR A 377 11.69 -2.49 -35.49
C THR A 377 12.70 -2.30 -36.63
N LYS A 378 12.82 -1.08 -37.20
CA LYS A 378 13.86 -0.75 -38.19
C LYS A 378 15.25 -0.54 -37.57
N ARG A 379 15.32 -0.01 -36.33
CA ARG A 379 16.58 0.22 -35.61
C ARG A 379 16.50 -0.31 -34.16
N PRO A 380 16.25 -1.62 -33.98
CA PRO A 380 15.90 -2.16 -32.66
C PRO A 380 17.05 -2.05 -31.65
N LEU A 381 18.31 -2.24 -32.08
CA LEU A 381 19.47 -2.16 -31.19
C LEU A 381 19.67 -0.75 -30.64
N VAL A 382 19.54 0.28 -31.49
CA VAL A 382 19.71 1.68 -31.07
C VAL A 382 18.65 2.06 -30.05
N VAL A 383 17.36 1.67 -30.33
CA VAL A 383 16.25 1.94 -29.41
C VAL A 383 16.47 1.20 -28.08
N ALA A 384 16.83 -0.08 -28.11
CA ALA A 384 17.06 -0.86 -26.91
C ALA A 384 18.19 -0.28 -26.06
N VAL A 385 19.34 0.07 -26.66
CA VAL A 385 20.49 0.63 -25.93
C VAL A 385 20.16 1.99 -25.32
N VAL A 386 19.56 2.89 -26.09
CA VAL A 386 19.22 4.26 -25.60
C VAL A 386 18.20 4.19 -24.47
N VAL A 387 17.16 3.38 -24.63
CA VAL A 387 16.11 3.23 -23.61
C VAL A 387 16.64 2.54 -22.37
N CYS A 388 17.41 1.45 -22.50
CA CYS A 388 18.03 0.79 -21.34
C CYS A 388 18.99 1.72 -20.61
N ALA A 389 19.81 2.50 -21.34
CA ALA A 389 20.71 3.48 -20.71
C ALA A 389 19.94 4.55 -19.94
N GLY A 390 18.82 5.06 -20.48
CA GLY A 390 17.95 6.02 -19.81
C GLY A 390 17.31 5.42 -18.54
N LEU A 391 16.80 4.19 -18.61
CA LEU A 391 16.23 3.50 -17.45
C LEU A 391 17.29 3.21 -16.38
N LEU A 392 18.50 2.78 -16.78
CA LEU A 392 19.61 2.57 -15.85
C LEU A 392 20.04 3.87 -15.16
N LEU A 393 20.00 5.00 -15.87
CA LEU A 393 20.23 6.32 -15.27
C LEU A 393 19.21 6.65 -14.18
N LEU A 394 17.93 6.32 -14.42
CA LEU A 394 16.87 6.51 -13.43
C LEU A 394 17.01 5.58 -12.21
N ILE A 395 17.74 4.47 -12.31
CA ILE A 395 18.02 3.58 -11.18
C ILE A 395 19.11 4.15 -10.25
N LEU A 396 19.99 5.03 -10.73
CA LEU A 396 21.15 5.52 -9.96
C LEU A 396 20.79 6.09 -8.57
N PRO A 397 19.73 6.89 -8.38
CA PRO A 397 19.35 7.40 -7.06
C PRO A 397 19.02 6.29 -6.05
N MET A 398 18.64 5.10 -6.51
CA MET A 398 18.32 3.96 -5.63
C MET A 398 19.48 3.58 -4.68
N ARG A 399 20.70 3.98 -4.98
CA ARG A 399 21.85 3.81 -4.07
C ARG A 399 21.71 4.55 -2.74
N ASN A 400 20.89 5.61 -2.72
CA ASN A 400 20.59 6.42 -1.54
C ASN A 400 19.32 5.91 -0.83
N LEU A 401 18.72 4.80 -1.29
CA LEU A 401 17.50 4.24 -0.70
C LEU A 401 17.75 3.92 0.77
N ALA A 402 16.98 4.57 1.63
CA ALA A 402 16.99 4.35 3.07
C ALA A 402 15.59 3.93 3.51
N PHE A 403 15.53 3.08 4.52
CA PHE A 403 14.30 2.57 5.11
C PHE A 403 14.04 3.20 6.46
N GLY A 404 12.78 3.49 6.76
CA GLY A 404 12.33 3.99 8.04
C GLY A 404 10.99 3.39 8.44
N ALA A 405 10.59 3.66 9.68
CA ALA A 405 9.26 3.33 10.19
C ALA A 405 8.32 4.53 10.13
N ILE A 406 7.08 4.30 10.59
CA ILE A 406 6.05 5.33 10.67
C ILE A 406 6.37 6.29 11.82
N ASN A 407 6.27 7.60 11.55
CA ASN A 407 6.49 8.65 12.53
C ASN A 407 5.63 9.89 12.20
N GLU A 408 5.72 10.94 13.01
CA GLU A 408 4.97 12.19 12.85
C GLU A 408 5.29 12.96 11.56
N LYS A 409 6.47 12.72 10.94
CA LYS A 409 6.89 13.39 9.71
C LYS A 409 6.12 12.92 8.48
N PHE A 410 5.31 11.86 8.60
CA PHE A 410 4.35 11.47 7.55
C PHE A 410 3.15 12.40 7.46
N LEU A 411 2.88 13.18 8.51
CA LEU A 411 1.92 14.29 8.50
C LEU A 411 2.52 15.52 7.79
N PRO A 412 1.66 16.43 7.28
CA PRO A 412 2.11 17.70 6.73
C PRO A 412 2.99 18.49 7.71
N PRO A 413 3.98 19.27 7.22
CA PRO A 413 4.87 20.05 8.08
C PRO A 413 4.18 20.98 9.05
N GLU A 414 3.02 21.54 8.68
CA GLU A 414 2.25 22.48 9.48
C GLU A 414 1.15 21.80 10.33
N HIS A 415 1.09 20.46 10.36
CA HIS A 415 0.06 19.77 11.11
C HIS A 415 0.26 19.95 12.63
N PRO A 416 -0.78 20.38 13.39
CA PRO A 416 -0.63 20.70 14.82
C PRO A 416 0.00 19.58 15.65
N THR A 417 -0.47 18.34 15.47
CA THR A 417 0.05 17.16 16.20
C THR A 417 1.53 16.88 15.87
N ARG A 418 1.95 17.12 14.62
CA ARG A 418 3.35 16.99 14.25
C ARG A 418 4.21 18.05 14.91
N LEU A 419 3.77 19.31 14.92
CA LEU A 419 4.48 20.40 15.57
C LEU A 419 4.55 20.16 17.09
N ALA A 420 3.46 19.73 17.71
CA ALA A 420 3.43 19.39 19.13
C ALA A 420 4.45 18.29 19.48
N GLN A 421 4.55 17.24 18.66
CA GLN A 421 5.53 16.18 18.88
C GLN A 421 6.98 16.70 18.72
N GLN A 422 7.23 17.52 17.70
CA GLN A 422 8.56 18.11 17.48
C GLN A 422 8.96 19.06 18.61
N HIS A 423 8.05 19.92 19.08
CA HIS A 423 8.29 20.79 20.22
C HIS A 423 8.57 19.99 21.50
N PHE A 424 7.82 18.90 21.72
CA PHE A 424 8.08 18.03 22.86
C PHE A 424 9.48 17.39 22.78
N ASP A 425 9.87 16.86 21.62
CA ASP A 425 11.17 16.20 21.43
C ASP A 425 12.35 17.18 21.53
N GLU A 426 12.15 18.45 21.15
CA GLU A 426 13.13 19.53 21.30
C GLU A 426 13.28 20.00 22.74
N LEU A 427 12.15 20.20 23.46
CA LEU A 427 12.14 20.68 24.83
C LEU A 427 12.55 19.61 25.85
N PHE A 428 12.22 18.36 25.55
CA PHE A 428 12.48 17.19 26.42
C PHE A 428 13.21 16.04 25.73
N PRO A 429 14.43 16.25 25.21
CA PRO A 429 15.13 15.28 24.36
C PRO A 429 15.44 13.95 25.05
N LEU A 430 15.52 13.92 26.40
CA LEU A 430 15.70 12.71 27.19
C LEU A 430 14.37 12.02 27.55
N ARG A 431 13.24 12.50 27.03
CA ARG A 431 11.89 11.99 27.31
C ARG A 431 11.12 11.62 26.05
N ARG A 432 11.83 11.42 24.95
CA ARG A 432 11.22 10.97 23.71
C ARG A 432 10.41 9.70 23.93
N ILE A 433 9.37 9.55 23.15
CA ILE A 433 8.42 8.43 23.26
C ILE A 433 8.93 7.14 22.62
N ASP A 434 10.16 7.14 22.11
CA ASP A 434 10.82 6.02 21.40
C ASP A 434 12.08 5.51 22.14
N PRO A 435 11.99 5.09 23.44
CA PRO A 435 13.13 4.57 24.16
C PRO A 435 13.57 3.22 23.62
N ILE A 436 14.84 2.89 23.84
CA ILE A 436 15.39 1.54 23.71
C ILE A 436 15.30 0.81 25.06
N ASP A 437 14.77 -0.39 25.07
CA ASP A 437 14.52 -1.20 26.26
C ASP A 437 15.52 -2.33 26.37
N LEU A 438 16.01 -2.60 27.59
CA LEU A 438 16.73 -3.81 27.92
C LEU A 438 15.95 -4.65 28.92
N VAL A 439 15.66 -5.89 28.57
CA VAL A 439 15.07 -6.88 29.46
C VAL A 439 16.13 -7.93 29.78
N VAL A 440 16.65 -7.91 31.02
CA VAL A 440 17.71 -8.81 31.51
C VAL A 440 17.08 -9.87 32.35
N ILE A 441 17.35 -11.14 32.04
CA ILE A 441 16.86 -12.30 32.77
C ILE A 441 18.08 -12.99 33.42
N THR A 442 18.19 -12.89 34.74
CA THR A 442 19.28 -13.51 35.50
C THR A 442 18.90 -13.63 36.97
N PHE A 443 19.51 -14.61 37.67
CA PHE A 443 19.45 -14.71 39.13
C PHE A 443 20.72 -14.20 39.81
N ASP A 444 21.73 -13.81 39.01
CA ASP A 444 23.03 -13.34 39.52
C ASP A 444 23.11 -11.81 39.44
N GLY A 445 23.22 -11.17 40.61
CA GLY A 445 23.35 -9.72 40.70
C GLY A 445 24.64 -9.18 40.07
N GLY A 446 25.74 -9.91 40.14
CA GLY A 446 27.00 -9.54 39.50
C GLY A 446 26.92 -9.60 37.97
N ALA A 447 26.22 -10.60 37.45
CA ALA A 447 25.94 -10.72 36.03
C ALA A 447 25.09 -9.54 35.54
N ARG A 448 24.06 -9.15 36.28
CA ARG A 448 23.22 -7.99 36.02
C ARG A 448 24.02 -6.69 35.86
N ASP A 449 24.89 -6.41 36.81
CA ASP A 449 25.69 -5.18 36.84
C ASP A 449 26.74 -5.17 35.69
N THR A 450 27.27 -6.35 35.33
CA THR A 450 28.15 -6.51 34.17
C THR A 450 27.42 -6.22 32.86
N VAL A 451 26.21 -6.71 32.68
CA VAL A 451 25.37 -6.42 31.49
C VAL A 451 25.13 -4.91 31.37
N LEU A 452 24.75 -4.25 32.46
CA LEU A 452 24.51 -2.81 32.47
C LEU A 452 25.78 -2.01 32.13
N ALA A 453 26.92 -2.42 32.67
CA ALA A 453 28.21 -1.75 32.37
C ALA A 453 28.61 -1.88 30.90
N HIS A 454 28.38 -3.04 30.27
CA HIS A 454 28.62 -3.24 28.86
C HIS A 454 27.60 -2.49 28.02
N ALA A 455 26.30 -2.51 28.34
CA ALA A 455 25.25 -1.81 27.63
C ALA A 455 25.49 -0.30 27.57
N ASN A 456 26.03 0.28 28.64
CA ASN A 456 26.38 1.71 28.68
C ASN A 456 27.56 2.12 27.78
N GLN A 457 28.22 1.16 27.13
CA GLN A 457 29.24 1.42 26.12
C GLN A 457 28.66 1.42 24.70
N ALA A 458 27.36 1.18 24.54
CA ALA A 458 26.71 1.20 23.23
C ALA A 458 26.81 2.58 22.59
N PRO A 459 27.08 2.64 21.29
CA PRO A 459 27.13 3.92 20.57
C PRO A 459 25.73 4.53 20.43
N GLY A 460 25.62 5.85 20.29
CA GLY A 460 24.38 6.55 19.97
C GLY A 460 23.38 6.69 21.14
N LEU A 461 23.80 6.41 22.39
CA LEU A 461 22.98 6.65 23.57
C LEU A 461 22.99 8.14 23.95
N ALA A 462 21.83 8.76 24.08
CA ALA A 462 21.70 10.14 24.58
C ALA A 462 22.02 10.25 26.11
N ALA A 463 21.75 9.16 26.85
CA ALA A 463 22.08 9.03 28.24
C ALA A 463 22.40 7.57 28.57
N PRO A 464 23.20 7.32 29.65
CA PRO A 464 23.43 5.95 30.13
C PRO A 464 22.13 5.30 30.56
N PHE A 465 22.03 3.98 30.41
CA PHE A 465 20.93 3.22 31.01
C PHE A 465 20.92 3.41 32.52
N PRO A 466 19.79 3.80 33.12
CA PRO A 466 19.66 3.89 34.56
C PRO A 466 19.70 2.52 35.23
N ALA A 467 19.69 2.54 36.58
CA ALA A 467 19.67 1.30 37.35
C ALA A 467 18.50 0.41 36.95
N LEU A 468 18.78 -0.88 36.80
CA LEU A 468 17.79 -1.90 36.43
C LEU A 468 16.67 -1.99 37.48
N MET A 469 15.44 -1.86 37.01
CA MET A 469 14.24 -2.00 37.83
C MET A 469 13.82 -3.48 37.88
N GLN A 470 13.24 -3.89 39.02
CA GLN A 470 12.79 -5.24 39.28
C GLN A 470 11.46 -5.22 40.02
N ARG A 471 10.61 -6.21 39.76
CA ARG A 471 9.40 -6.45 40.56
C ARG A 471 9.55 -7.66 41.45
N PRO A 472 9.04 -7.63 42.71
CA PRO A 472 9.12 -8.77 43.62
C PRO A 472 8.45 -10.05 43.11
N SER A 473 7.44 -9.90 42.24
CA SER A 473 6.71 -11.02 41.63
C SER A 473 7.55 -11.83 40.63
N GLN A 474 8.60 -11.25 40.06
CA GLN A 474 9.50 -11.87 39.09
C GLN A 474 10.94 -11.42 39.38
N PRO A 475 11.59 -12.05 40.39
CA PRO A 475 12.88 -11.57 40.92
C PRO A 475 14.08 -11.80 39.98
N ASN A 476 13.88 -12.50 38.89
CA ASN A 476 14.90 -12.76 37.87
C ASN A 476 14.75 -11.91 36.59
N VAL A 477 13.73 -11.04 36.51
CA VAL A 477 13.51 -10.18 35.34
C VAL A 477 13.74 -8.73 35.73
N PHE A 478 14.65 -8.10 35.02
CA PHE A 478 15.06 -6.70 35.23
C PHE A 478 14.83 -5.92 33.94
N ILE A 479 14.40 -4.67 34.05
CA ILE A 479 14.28 -3.76 32.92
C ILE A 479 15.03 -2.46 33.16
N THR A 480 15.49 -1.85 32.08
CA THR A 480 15.95 -0.48 32.03
C THR A 480 15.71 0.06 30.62
N GLN A 481 15.59 1.37 30.52
CA GLN A 481 15.36 2.02 29.23
C GLN A 481 16.14 3.33 29.16
N THR A 482 16.53 3.69 27.93
CA THR A 482 17.13 4.99 27.63
C THR A 482 16.73 5.44 26.23
N VAL A 483 17.04 6.68 25.88
CA VAL A 483 16.78 7.21 24.54
C VAL A 483 18.05 7.32 23.72
N LEU A 484 17.91 7.33 22.40
CA LEU A 484 19.02 7.50 21.47
C LEU A 484 19.22 8.97 21.12
N GLU A 485 20.46 9.37 20.81
CA GLU A 485 20.77 10.71 20.29
C GLU A 485 20.05 10.98 18.97
N SER A 486 19.99 9.96 18.13
CA SER A 486 19.33 10.02 16.82
C SER A 486 18.71 8.66 16.46
N SER A 487 17.54 8.68 15.85
CA SER A 487 16.92 7.47 15.29
C SER A 487 17.78 6.83 14.18
N GLY A 488 18.67 7.59 13.53
CA GLY A 488 19.62 7.06 12.56
C GLY A 488 20.65 6.08 13.14
N ASP A 489 20.92 6.15 14.44
CA ASP A 489 21.89 5.30 15.15
C ASP A 489 21.28 3.99 15.67
N ALA A 490 19.95 3.87 15.63
CA ALA A 490 19.19 2.75 16.20
C ALA A 490 19.73 1.38 15.77
N GLY A 491 19.99 1.18 14.49
CA GLY A 491 20.52 -0.07 13.97
C GLY A 491 21.85 -0.46 14.60
N THR A 492 22.80 0.48 14.67
CA THR A 492 24.14 0.26 15.23
C THR A 492 24.09 -0.04 16.73
N THR A 493 23.25 0.69 17.47
CA THR A 493 23.06 0.52 18.91
C THR A 493 22.46 -0.84 19.22
N VAL A 494 21.39 -1.24 18.52
CA VAL A 494 20.73 -2.54 18.71
C VAL A 494 21.67 -3.70 18.39
N ASP A 495 22.42 -3.60 17.29
CA ASP A 495 23.41 -4.65 16.91
C ASP A 495 24.52 -4.78 17.95
N TYR A 496 25.01 -3.66 18.49
CA TYR A 496 25.98 -3.69 19.57
C TYR A 496 25.42 -4.41 20.81
N LEU A 497 24.24 -4.00 21.27
CA LEU A 497 23.59 -4.57 22.46
C LEU A 497 23.33 -6.08 22.33
N ARG A 498 22.96 -6.54 21.15
CA ARG A 498 22.72 -7.98 20.87
C ARG A 498 23.99 -8.79 20.74
N SER A 499 25.08 -8.17 20.31
CA SER A 499 26.37 -8.84 20.09
C SER A 499 27.29 -8.81 21.30
N MET A 500 26.96 -8.06 22.36
CA MET A 500 27.82 -7.93 23.53
C MET A 500 27.93 -9.26 24.30
N PRO A 501 29.10 -9.56 24.92
CA PRO A 501 29.29 -10.77 25.68
C PRO A 501 28.42 -10.79 26.93
N LEU A 502 27.65 -11.84 27.12
CA LEU A 502 26.77 -12.03 28.26
C LEU A 502 27.41 -13.00 29.28
N PRO A 503 27.28 -12.73 30.59
CA PRO A 503 27.66 -13.69 31.64
C PRO A 503 26.84 -14.98 31.53
N ASN A 504 27.42 -16.10 32.00
CA ASN A 504 26.77 -17.41 31.98
C ASN A 504 25.42 -17.38 32.73
N GLY A 505 24.38 -17.97 32.14
CA GLY A 505 23.04 -18.02 32.73
C GLY A 505 22.26 -16.72 32.67
N THR A 506 22.72 -15.75 31.86
CA THR A 506 22.04 -14.48 31.63
C THR A 506 21.47 -14.45 30.20
N THR A 507 20.25 -13.98 30.06
CA THR A 507 19.64 -13.71 28.78
C THR A 507 19.32 -12.21 28.70
N LEU A 508 19.66 -11.58 27.59
CA LEU A 508 19.29 -10.21 27.26
C LEU A 508 18.29 -10.21 26.09
N LEU A 509 17.25 -9.44 26.21
CA LEU A 509 16.37 -9.09 25.10
C LEU A 509 16.40 -7.57 24.92
N VAL A 510 16.62 -7.15 23.68
CA VAL A 510 16.63 -5.73 23.30
C VAL A 510 15.29 -5.40 22.67
N GLY A 511 14.57 -4.45 23.28
CA GLY A 511 13.23 -3.99 22.90
C GLY A 511 13.16 -2.48 22.72
N GLY A 512 11.94 -1.96 22.78
CA GLY A 512 11.63 -0.55 22.52
C GLY A 512 11.48 -0.26 21.04
N GLN A 513 10.93 0.91 20.71
CA GLN A 513 10.59 1.28 19.35
C GLN A 513 11.77 1.18 18.36
N PRO A 514 13.00 1.61 18.68
CA PRO A 514 14.15 1.48 17.77
C PRO A 514 14.50 0.02 17.42
N ALA A 515 14.34 -0.91 18.37
CA ALA A 515 14.57 -2.33 18.12
C ALA A 515 13.46 -2.97 17.30
N VAL A 516 12.20 -2.60 17.55
CA VAL A 516 11.04 -3.04 16.77
C VAL A 516 11.17 -2.59 15.31
N GLU A 517 11.55 -1.33 15.10
CA GLU A 517 11.78 -0.78 13.76
C GLU A 517 12.87 -1.56 13.02
N LYS A 518 14.03 -1.75 13.66
CA LYS A 518 15.12 -2.53 13.07
C LYS A 518 14.69 -3.96 12.73
N ASP A 519 14.06 -4.67 13.66
CA ASP A 519 13.61 -6.04 13.44
C ASP A 519 12.59 -6.14 12.28
N SER A 520 11.69 -5.16 12.18
CA SER A 520 10.72 -5.09 11.10
C SER A 520 11.40 -4.87 9.75
N ILE A 521 12.38 -3.95 9.68
CA ILE A 521 13.15 -3.70 8.45
C ILE A 521 14.00 -4.92 8.08
N ASP A 522 14.72 -5.53 9.03
CA ASP A 522 15.55 -6.72 8.79
C ASP A 522 14.67 -7.88 8.26
N ALA A 523 13.52 -8.13 8.89
CA ALA A 523 12.56 -9.14 8.42
C ALA A 523 12.06 -8.90 7.00
N LEU A 524 11.93 -7.63 6.60
CA LEU A 524 11.54 -7.26 5.23
C LEU A 524 12.67 -7.47 4.24
N VAL A 525 13.87 -7.00 4.57
CA VAL A 525 15.06 -7.13 3.70
C VAL A 525 15.40 -8.59 3.47
N ASP A 526 15.38 -9.41 4.52
CA ASP A 526 15.68 -10.85 4.44
C ASP A 526 14.67 -11.62 3.57
N ARG A 527 13.40 -11.20 3.57
CA ARG A 527 12.34 -11.86 2.79
C ARG A 527 12.10 -11.26 1.41
N MET A 528 12.62 -10.06 1.13
CA MET A 528 12.48 -9.40 -0.16
C MET A 528 12.95 -10.25 -1.35
N PRO A 529 14.11 -10.95 -1.30
CA PRO A 529 14.53 -11.85 -2.39
C PRO A 529 13.53 -12.97 -2.65
N TYR A 530 12.91 -13.53 -1.60
CA TYR A 530 11.87 -14.57 -1.75
C TYR A 530 10.60 -14.03 -2.40
N LEU A 531 10.16 -12.81 -2.02
CA LEU A 531 9.05 -12.13 -2.68
C LEU A 531 9.32 -11.99 -4.17
N ILE A 532 10.47 -11.40 -4.53
CA ILE A 532 10.84 -11.15 -5.92
C ILE A 532 10.91 -12.46 -6.70
N ALA A 533 11.58 -13.49 -6.15
CA ALA A 533 11.70 -14.80 -6.77
C ALA A 533 10.33 -15.48 -6.98
N LEU A 534 9.44 -15.42 -5.97
CA LEU A 534 8.11 -16.01 -6.02
C LEU A 534 7.24 -15.32 -7.09
N VAL A 535 7.20 -13.99 -7.08
CA VAL A 535 6.42 -13.20 -8.05
C VAL A 535 6.96 -13.44 -9.45
N PHE A 536 8.28 -13.37 -9.64
CA PHE A 536 8.93 -13.63 -10.94
C PHE A 536 8.64 -15.04 -11.46
N LEU A 537 8.82 -16.07 -10.64
CA LEU A 537 8.59 -17.46 -11.03
C LEU A 537 7.12 -17.71 -11.36
N ALA A 538 6.21 -17.28 -10.48
CA ALA A 538 4.78 -17.54 -10.65
C ALA A 538 4.22 -16.83 -11.90
N THR A 539 4.56 -15.55 -12.10
CA THR A 539 4.12 -14.81 -13.29
C THR A 539 4.73 -15.35 -14.57
N THR A 540 6.02 -15.70 -14.56
CA THR A 540 6.69 -16.35 -15.71
C THR A 540 6.01 -17.66 -16.09
N VAL A 541 5.71 -18.53 -15.12
CA VAL A 541 5.02 -19.79 -15.36
C VAL A 541 3.61 -19.56 -15.92
N LEU A 542 2.82 -18.68 -15.31
CA LEU A 542 1.46 -18.36 -15.75
C LEU A 542 1.46 -17.77 -17.17
N MET A 543 2.37 -16.83 -17.46
CA MET A 543 2.51 -16.29 -18.82
C MET A 543 2.99 -17.34 -19.83
N ALA A 544 3.92 -18.20 -19.46
CA ALA A 544 4.39 -19.28 -20.34
C ALA A 544 3.27 -20.24 -20.71
N LEU A 545 2.41 -20.59 -19.75
CA LEU A 545 1.23 -21.43 -19.98
C LEU A 545 0.21 -20.77 -20.91
N THR A 546 0.05 -19.45 -20.82
CA THR A 546 -0.91 -18.70 -21.66
C THR A 546 -0.38 -18.41 -23.06
N LEU A 547 0.88 -18.01 -23.18
CA LEU A 547 1.49 -17.59 -24.45
C LEU A 547 2.07 -18.77 -25.23
N GLY A 548 2.37 -19.89 -24.56
CA GLY A 548 2.98 -21.05 -25.16
C GLY A 548 4.42 -20.81 -25.62
N SER A 549 5.14 -19.93 -24.96
CA SER A 549 6.56 -19.64 -25.11
C SER A 549 7.18 -19.41 -23.74
N LEU A 550 8.45 -19.78 -23.55
CA LEU A 550 9.18 -19.48 -22.32
C LEU A 550 10.02 -18.20 -22.44
N VAL A 551 10.42 -17.86 -23.66
CA VAL A 551 11.29 -16.69 -23.92
C VAL A 551 10.54 -15.37 -23.71
N LEU A 552 9.30 -15.29 -24.17
CA LEU A 552 8.47 -14.08 -24.00
C LEU A 552 8.26 -13.71 -22.52
N PRO A 553 7.85 -14.63 -21.63
CA PRO A 553 7.73 -14.30 -20.21
C PRO A 553 9.05 -13.91 -19.54
N LEU A 554 10.17 -14.55 -19.90
CA LEU A 554 11.48 -14.18 -19.36
C LEU A 554 11.92 -12.78 -19.82
N GLN A 555 11.66 -12.46 -21.10
CA GLN A 555 11.87 -11.11 -21.61
C GLN A 555 11.01 -10.09 -20.84
N ALA A 556 9.73 -10.37 -20.71
CA ALA A 556 8.77 -9.56 -19.96
C ALA A 556 9.25 -9.29 -18.54
N ALA A 557 9.61 -10.32 -17.82
CA ALA A 557 10.09 -10.24 -16.45
C ALA A 557 11.38 -9.41 -16.30
N ALA A 558 12.33 -9.54 -17.24
CA ALA A 558 13.55 -8.73 -17.27
C ALA A 558 13.24 -7.23 -17.49
N LEU A 559 12.31 -6.93 -18.40
CA LEU A 559 11.89 -5.54 -18.66
C LEU A 559 11.12 -4.94 -17.48
N ASN A 560 10.25 -5.71 -16.85
CA ASN A 560 9.51 -5.29 -15.67
C ASN A 560 10.43 -5.02 -14.48
N LEU A 561 11.51 -5.82 -14.31
CA LEU A 561 12.51 -5.57 -13.28
C LEU A 561 13.26 -4.25 -13.53
N LEU A 562 13.60 -3.95 -14.80
CA LEU A 562 14.24 -2.69 -15.16
C LEU A 562 13.30 -1.49 -14.92
N GLY A 563 12.01 -1.62 -15.25
CA GLY A 563 10.99 -0.62 -14.97
C GLY A 563 10.78 -0.38 -13.48
N LEU A 564 10.72 -1.47 -12.70
CA LEU A 564 10.61 -1.40 -11.24
C LEU A 564 11.80 -0.68 -10.62
N GLY A 565 13.04 -1.05 -11.00
CA GLY A 565 14.24 -0.38 -10.51
C GLY A 565 14.25 1.12 -10.83
N SER A 566 13.82 1.49 -12.05
CA SER A 566 13.69 2.90 -12.44
C SER A 566 12.66 3.64 -11.60
N THR A 567 11.54 3.01 -11.28
CA THR A 567 10.50 3.58 -10.42
C THR A 567 11.01 3.80 -9.00
N LEU A 568 11.71 2.82 -8.44
CA LEU A 568 12.32 2.94 -7.11
C LEU A 568 13.38 4.03 -7.07
N GLY A 569 14.18 4.18 -8.13
CA GLY A 569 15.15 5.27 -8.25
C GLY A 569 14.46 6.65 -8.29
N ILE A 570 13.34 6.80 -9.02
CA ILE A 570 12.54 8.02 -9.02
C ILE A 570 11.98 8.33 -7.63
N LEU A 571 11.43 7.33 -6.93
CA LEU A 571 10.92 7.51 -5.57
C LEU A 571 12.02 7.96 -4.61
N THR A 572 13.19 7.34 -4.69
CA THR A 572 14.34 7.73 -3.87
C THR A 572 14.77 9.18 -4.17
N TRP A 573 14.85 9.54 -5.45
CA TRP A 573 15.23 10.88 -5.88
C TRP A 573 14.27 11.98 -5.38
N ILE A 574 12.96 11.69 -5.37
CA ILE A 574 11.95 12.64 -4.88
C ILE A 574 11.96 12.66 -3.36
N PHE A 575 11.73 11.53 -2.69
CA PHE A 575 11.33 11.49 -1.28
C PHE A 575 12.50 11.35 -0.30
N VAL A 576 13.60 10.72 -0.71
CA VAL A 576 14.80 10.58 0.14
C VAL A 576 15.77 11.72 -0.13
N ASP A 577 16.10 11.98 -1.42
CA ASP A 577 16.98 13.06 -1.80
C ASP A 577 16.31 14.45 -1.75
N GLY A 578 14.97 14.51 -1.61
CA GLY A 578 14.22 15.75 -1.36
C GLY A 578 13.90 16.60 -2.58
N HIS A 579 14.05 16.07 -3.79
CA HIS A 579 13.78 16.86 -4.99
C HIS A 579 12.28 17.10 -5.19
N GLY A 580 11.85 18.35 -5.01
CA GLY A 580 10.46 18.76 -5.11
C GLY A 580 9.70 18.77 -3.78
N ALA A 581 10.37 18.60 -2.66
CA ALA A 581 9.78 18.60 -1.31
C ALA A 581 8.96 19.86 -1.03
N ASP A 582 9.50 21.05 -1.35
CA ASP A 582 8.81 22.33 -1.17
C ASP A 582 7.52 22.44 -2.00
N LEU A 583 7.51 21.85 -3.23
CA LEU A 583 6.36 21.89 -4.11
C LEU A 583 5.24 20.95 -3.64
N LEU A 584 5.62 19.82 -3.07
CA LEU A 584 4.70 18.75 -2.65
C LEU A 584 4.36 18.82 -1.16
N GLY A 585 4.98 19.73 -0.40
CA GLY A 585 4.66 19.98 1.00
C GLY A 585 5.05 18.84 1.95
N PHE A 586 6.18 18.16 1.71
CA PHE A 586 6.65 17.09 2.58
C PHE A 586 8.08 17.35 3.11
N THR A 587 8.47 16.62 4.14
CA THR A 587 9.85 16.61 4.64
C THR A 587 10.58 15.38 4.10
N PRO A 588 11.75 15.53 3.45
CA PRO A 588 12.56 14.39 2.99
C PRO A 588 12.90 13.46 4.15
N GLN A 589 12.69 12.15 3.93
CA GLN A 589 12.92 11.12 4.95
C GLN A 589 13.09 9.74 4.29
N PRO A 590 13.59 8.74 5.03
CA PRO A 590 13.62 7.36 4.57
C PRO A 590 12.23 6.86 4.16
N ILE A 591 12.16 6.04 3.10
CA ILE A 591 10.90 5.45 2.66
C ILE A 591 10.46 4.39 3.64
N MET A 592 9.18 4.35 3.98
CA MET A 592 8.62 3.31 4.82
C MET A 592 8.76 1.95 4.14
N ALA A 593 9.54 1.04 4.75
CA ALA A 593 9.90 -0.24 4.15
C ALA A 593 8.68 -1.11 3.79
N LEU A 594 7.66 -1.14 4.65
CA LEU A 594 6.40 -1.87 4.41
C LEU A 594 5.66 -1.38 3.17
N VAL A 595 5.59 -0.06 2.98
CA VAL A 595 4.94 0.55 1.81
C VAL A 595 5.71 0.23 0.53
N LEU A 596 7.03 0.15 0.60
CA LEU A 596 7.86 -0.24 -0.54
C LEU A 596 7.53 -1.65 -1.03
N VAL A 597 7.34 -2.62 -0.12
CA VAL A 597 6.91 -3.99 -0.46
C VAL A 597 5.59 -3.99 -1.23
N VAL A 598 4.64 -3.17 -0.77
CA VAL A 598 3.34 -3.00 -1.44
C VAL A 598 3.53 -2.42 -2.85
N ILE A 599 4.32 -1.35 -2.98
CA ILE A 599 4.61 -0.70 -4.26
C ILE A 599 5.24 -1.70 -5.23
N VAL A 600 6.26 -2.44 -4.81
CA VAL A 600 6.95 -3.45 -5.63
C VAL A 600 5.98 -4.51 -6.14
N SER A 601 5.15 -5.07 -5.26
CA SER A 601 4.21 -6.13 -5.61
C SER A 601 3.10 -5.66 -6.57
N VAL A 602 2.50 -4.50 -6.26
CA VAL A 602 1.40 -3.95 -7.06
C VAL A 602 1.89 -3.53 -8.44
N ILE A 603 3.00 -2.81 -8.50
CA ILE A 603 3.57 -2.35 -9.78
C ILE A 603 3.91 -3.54 -10.67
N TYR A 604 4.59 -4.56 -10.11
CA TYR A 604 4.95 -5.74 -10.88
C TYR A 604 3.71 -6.48 -11.39
N GLY A 605 2.69 -6.64 -10.54
CA GLY A 605 1.42 -7.26 -10.91
C GLY A 605 0.72 -6.54 -12.06
N LEU A 606 0.54 -5.23 -11.92
CA LEU A 606 -0.12 -4.38 -12.92
C LEU A 606 0.66 -4.29 -14.24
N SER A 607 1.99 -4.20 -14.18
CA SER A 607 2.82 -4.18 -15.39
C SER A 607 2.69 -5.49 -16.17
N THR A 608 2.74 -6.63 -15.50
CA THR A 608 2.60 -7.95 -16.12
C THR A 608 1.22 -8.16 -16.75
N ASP A 609 0.17 -7.61 -16.13
CA ASP A 609 -1.20 -7.71 -16.62
C ASP A 609 -1.36 -7.13 -18.02
N TYR A 610 -0.99 -5.90 -18.20
CA TYR A 610 -1.11 -5.28 -19.53
C TYR A 610 -0.16 -5.87 -20.57
N GLU A 611 0.99 -6.39 -20.16
CA GLU A 611 1.94 -7.02 -21.07
C GLU A 611 1.36 -8.29 -21.70
N ILE A 612 0.59 -9.07 -20.94
CA ILE A 612 -0.07 -10.27 -21.46
C ILE A 612 -1.11 -9.92 -22.54
N PHE A 613 -1.79 -8.77 -22.43
CA PHE A 613 -2.71 -8.29 -23.46
C PHE A 613 -2.00 -8.00 -24.79
N LEU A 614 -0.85 -7.31 -24.71
CA LEU A 614 -0.04 -7.03 -25.90
C LEU A 614 0.49 -8.31 -26.51
N LEU A 615 1.16 -9.15 -25.71
CA LEU A 615 1.82 -10.36 -26.17
C LEU A 615 0.81 -11.39 -26.72
N SER A 616 -0.38 -11.50 -26.14
CA SER A 616 -1.41 -12.41 -26.65
C SER A 616 -1.85 -12.04 -28.07
N ARG A 617 -1.98 -10.75 -28.40
CA ARG A 617 -2.30 -10.28 -29.75
C ARG A 617 -1.15 -10.47 -30.75
N ILE A 618 0.09 -10.33 -30.27
CA ILE A 618 1.27 -10.64 -31.11
C ILE A 618 1.33 -12.14 -31.42
N VAL A 619 1.08 -13.00 -30.42
CA VAL A 619 1.01 -14.46 -30.58
C VAL A 619 -0.12 -14.86 -31.53
N GLU A 620 -1.30 -14.24 -31.43
CA GLU A 620 -2.45 -14.46 -32.31
C GLU A 620 -2.09 -14.13 -33.76
N ALA A 621 -1.49 -12.97 -34.02
CA ALA A 621 -1.04 -12.58 -35.36
C ALA A 621 0.03 -13.54 -35.92
N ARG A 622 0.96 -14.00 -35.07
CA ARG A 622 1.97 -14.99 -35.46
C ARG A 622 1.35 -16.35 -35.81
N SER A 623 0.38 -16.80 -35.02
CA SER A 623 -0.35 -18.06 -35.28
C SER A 623 -1.15 -18.02 -36.56
N ALA A 624 -1.57 -16.83 -37.01
CA ALA A 624 -2.20 -16.60 -38.31
C ALA A 624 -1.21 -16.56 -39.48
N GLY A 625 0.08 -16.80 -39.26
CA GLY A 625 1.12 -16.91 -40.31
C GLY A 625 1.91 -15.60 -40.57
N ALA A 626 1.71 -14.54 -39.77
CA ALA A 626 2.48 -13.31 -39.94
C ALA A 626 3.97 -13.50 -39.58
N SER A 627 4.88 -12.78 -40.25
CA SER A 627 6.28 -12.73 -39.81
C SER A 627 6.41 -12.15 -38.40
N THR A 628 7.51 -12.42 -37.67
CA THR A 628 7.74 -11.85 -36.34
C THR A 628 7.60 -10.33 -36.34
N THR A 629 8.11 -9.64 -37.37
CA THR A 629 8.00 -8.17 -37.48
C THR A 629 6.58 -7.70 -37.73
N ASP A 630 5.83 -8.39 -38.61
CA ASP A 630 4.45 -8.02 -38.89
C ASP A 630 3.53 -8.35 -37.71
N ALA A 631 3.78 -9.46 -37.00
CA ALA A 631 3.05 -9.82 -35.79
C ALA A 631 3.24 -8.77 -34.70
N ILE A 632 4.47 -8.27 -34.46
CA ILE A 632 4.75 -7.18 -33.52
C ILE A 632 3.98 -5.93 -33.93
N ARG A 633 4.05 -5.53 -35.20
CA ARG A 633 3.38 -4.33 -35.73
C ARG A 633 1.84 -4.43 -35.57
N ALA A 634 1.27 -5.56 -35.95
CA ALA A 634 -0.16 -5.83 -35.82
C ALA A 634 -0.64 -5.87 -34.38
N GLY A 635 0.12 -6.51 -33.47
CA GLY A 635 -0.19 -6.56 -32.04
C GLY A 635 -0.21 -5.18 -31.41
N VAL A 636 0.84 -4.38 -31.62
CA VAL A 636 0.94 -3.01 -31.07
C VAL A 636 -0.15 -2.10 -31.72
N ALA A 637 -0.43 -2.22 -33.01
CA ALA A 637 -1.45 -1.43 -33.66
C ALA A 637 -2.85 -1.68 -33.10
N ARG A 638 -3.20 -2.92 -32.80
CA ARG A 638 -4.50 -3.33 -32.27
C ARG A 638 -4.68 -3.01 -30.79
N THR A 639 -3.62 -3.14 -29.98
CA THR A 639 -3.71 -2.97 -28.52
C THR A 639 -3.35 -1.59 -28.01
N GLY A 640 -2.50 -0.86 -28.73
CA GLY A 640 -1.91 0.38 -28.25
C GLY A 640 -2.92 1.43 -27.75
N ARG A 641 -4.04 1.57 -28.46
CA ARG A 641 -5.10 2.52 -28.07
C ARG A 641 -5.82 2.09 -26.79
N ILE A 642 -6.19 0.82 -26.69
CA ILE A 642 -6.93 0.30 -25.52
C ILE A 642 -6.05 0.34 -24.29
N ILE A 643 -4.78 -0.09 -24.42
CA ILE A 643 -3.80 -0.08 -23.32
C ILE A 643 -3.51 1.36 -22.86
N THR A 644 -3.35 2.31 -23.79
CA THR A 644 -3.14 3.72 -23.42
C THR A 644 -4.35 4.31 -22.70
N ALA A 645 -5.55 3.96 -23.13
CA ALA A 645 -6.78 4.38 -22.48
C ALA A 645 -6.89 3.83 -21.07
N ALA A 646 -6.62 2.54 -20.89
CA ALA A 646 -6.60 1.87 -19.61
C ALA A 646 -5.54 2.47 -18.67
N ALA A 647 -4.32 2.66 -19.15
CA ALA A 647 -3.25 3.32 -18.42
C ALA A 647 -3.62 4.76 -18.00
N LEU A 648 -4.29 5.51 -18.88
CA LEU A 648 -4.73 6.87 -18.57
C LEU A 648 -5.81 6.90 -17.48
N ILE A 649 -6.75 5.95 -17.49
CA ILE A 649 -7.75 5.82 -16.43
C ILE A 649 -7.05 5.53 -15.10
N LEU A 650 -6.14 4.57 -15.08
CA LEU A 650 -5.43 4.22 -13.88
C LEU A 650 -4.52 5.35 -13.40
N LEU A 651 -3.87 6.11 -14.31
CA LEU A 651 -3.11 7.31 -14.00
C LEU A 651 -3.98 8.39 -13.35
N VAL A 652 -5.23 8.57 -13.78
CA VAL A 652 -6.14 9.53 -13.14
C VAL A 652 -6.56 9.06 -11.76
N VAL A 653 -6.90 7.78 -11.59
CA VAL A 653 -7.30 7.22 -10.28
C VAL A 653 -6.15 7.28 -9.28
N THR A 654 -4.97 6.80 -9.67
CA THR A 654 -3.80 6.78 -8.78
C THR A 654 -3.16 8.15 -8.61
N GLY A 655 -3.16 8.95 -9.69
CA GLY A 655 -2.63 10.31 -9.69
C GLY A 655 -3.39 11.27 -8.77
N ALA A 656 -4.67 11.00 -8.49
CA ALA A 656 -5.41 11.77 -7.50
C ALA A 656 -4.74 11.71 -6.10
N PHE A 657 -4.15 10.57 -5.75
CA PHE A 657 -3.47 10.39 -4.46
C PHE A 657 -2.08 11.08 -4.37
N VAL A 658 -1.56 11.61 -5.49
CA VAL A 658 -0.37 12.49 -5.47
C VAL A 658 -0.63 13.77 -4.67
N LEU A 659 -1.89 14.20 -4.61
CA LEU A 659 -2.33 15.39 -3.86
C LEU A 659 -2.71 15.05 -2.40
N SER A 660 -2.37 13.87 -1.91
CA SER A 660 -2.60 13.48 -0.51
C SER A 660 -1.74 14.32 0.43
N ASP A 661 -2.30 14.62 1.57
CA ASP A 661 -1.58 15.29 2.65
C ASP A 661 -0.67 14.30 3.42
N LEU A 662 -0.87 12.97 3.24
CA LEU A 662 -0.01 11.94 3.79
C LEU A 662 1.11 11.55 2.84
N VAL A 663 2.35 11.71 3.27
CA VAL A 663 3.55 11.35 2.47
C VAL A 663 3.55 9.89 2.05
N MET A 664 3.05 8.99 2.89
CA MET A 664 2.94 7.57 2.59
C MET A 664 2.00 7.29 1.39
N MET A 665 0.88 8.00 1.29
CA MET A 665 -0.02 7.90 0.13
C MET A 665 0.61 8.50 -1.11
N GLN A 666 1.39 9.58 -0.96
CA GLN A 666 2.18 10.14 -2.06
C GLN A 666 3.20 9.13 -2.60
N TYR A 667 3.91 8.36 -1.74
CA TYR A 667 4.84 7.32 -2.20
C TYR A 667 4.16 6.30 -3.12
N ILE A 668 2.99 5.79 -2.70
CA ILE A 668 2.21 4.82 -3.49
C ILE A 668 1.79 5.44 -4.82
N ALA A 669 1.23 6.65 -4.77
CA ALA A 669 0.74 7.34 -5.95
C ALA A 669 1.84 7.66 -6.96
N PHE A 670 2.94 8.29 -6.52
CA PHE A 670 4.09 8.58 -7.38
C PHE A 670 4.72 7.31 -7.94
N GLY A 671 4.87 6.27 -7.11
CA GLY A 671 5.38 4.97 -7.55
C GLY A 671 4.52 4.36 -8.66
N MET A 672 3.20 4.35 -8.47
CA MET A 672 2.28 3.83 -9.48
C MET A 672 2.23 4.68 -10.74
N VAL A 673 2.18 6.01 -10.61
CA VAL A 673 2.19 6.93 -11.75
C VAL A 673 3.48 6.78 -12.56
N ALA A 674 4.64 6.78 -11.91
CA ALA A 674 5.93 6.60 -12.58
C ALA A 674 6.01 5.23 -13.27
N ALA A 675 5.63 4.17 -12.58
CA ALA A 675 5.61 2.82 -13.14
C ALA A 675 4.70 2.70 -14.36
N LEU A 676 3.46 3.21 -14.26
CA LEU A 676 2.51 3.18 -15.37
C LEU A 676 2.99 4.00 -16.57
N LEU A 677 3.61 5.17 -16.35
CA LEU A 677 4.18 5.97 -17.43
C LEU A 677 5.34 5.24 -18.10
N ILE A 678 6.27 4.69 -17.33
CA ILE A 678 7.40 3.91 -17.85
C ILE A 678 6.89 2.70 -18.62
N ASP A 679 5.95 1.95 -18.05
CA ASP A 679 5.44 0.72 -18.64
C ASP A 679 4.61 0.99 -19.91
N ALA A 680 3.60 1.85 -19.85
CA ALA A 680 2.70 2.10 -20.98
C ALA A 680 3.37 2.81 -22.16
N THR A 681 4.43 3.61 -21.93
CA THR A 681 5.08 4.40 -22.98
C THR A 681 6.45 3.82 -23.38
N ILE A 682 7.34 3.61 -22.42
CA ILE A 682 8.73 3.25 -22.67
C ILE A 682 8.88 1.75 -22.91
N LEU A 683 8.42 0.93 -21.98
CA LEU A 683 8.61 -0.51 -22.07
C LEU A 683 7.82 -1.11 -23.24
N ARG A 684 6.52 -0.86 -23.31
CA ARG A 684 5.64 -1.51 -24.31
C ARG A 684 5.74 -0.95 -25.69
N VAL A 685 5.87 0.37 -25.83
CA VAL A 685 5.88 0.99 -27.15
C VAL A 685 7.27 0.92 -27.80
N LEU A 686 8.32 0.95 -27.00
CA LEU A 686 9.69 1.01 -27.50
C LEU A 686 10.47 -0.28 -27.21
N LEU A 687 10.55 -0.73 -25.96
CA LEU A 687 11.51 -1.74 -25.55
C LEU A 687 11.02 -3.17 -25.88
N VAL A 688 9.74 -3.49 -25.66
CA VAL A 688 9.18 -4.80 -26.02
C VAL A 688 9.30 -5.08 -27.54
N PRO A 689 8.85 -4.17 -28.45
CA PRO A 689 9.04 -4.36 -29.88
C PRO A 689 10.50 -4.45 -30.31
N ALA A 690 11.40 -3.66 -29.70
CA ALA A 690 12.83 -3.68 -30.02
C ALA A 690 13.48 -4.99 -29.62
N THR A 691 13.28 -5.45 -28.40
CA THR A 691 13.84 -6.68 -27.86
C THR A 691 13.26 -7.93 -28.56
N MET A 692 11.96 -7.98 -28.81
CA MET A 692 11.35 -9.06 -29.62
C MET A 692 11.95 -9.13 -31.04
N ARG A 693 12.20 -7.98 -31.67
CA ARG A 693 12.84 -7.96 -32.99
C ARG A 693 14.29 -8.43 -32.94
N LEU A 694 15.03 -8.12 -31.87
CA LEU A 694 16.40 -8.60 -31.67
C LEU A 694 16.47 -10.10 -31.41
N LEU A 695 15.53 -10.65 -30.64
CA LEU A 695 15.40 -12.08 -30.38
C LEU A 695 14.90 -12.86 -31.58
N GLY A 696 14.13 -12.22 -32.48
CA GLY A 696 13.63 -12.84 -33.73
C GLY A 696 12.82 -14.12 -33.49
N GLU A 697 13.21 -15.23 -34.15
CA GLU A 697 12.52 -16.52 -34.02
C GLU A 697 12.72 -17.19 -32.65
N ALA A 698 13.74 -16.80 -31.88
CA ALA A 698 13.94 -17.31 -30.51
C ALA A 698 12.78 -16.98 -29.57
N CYS A 699 12.04 -15.88 -29.83
CA CYS A 699 10.83 -15.51 -29.05
C CYS A 699 9.81 -16.67 -28.99
N TRP A 700 9.75 -17.53 -29.97
CA TRP A 700 8.73 -18.58 -30.13
C TRP A 700 9.16 -19.93 -29.57
N TRP A 701 10.34 -20.02 -28.98
CA TRP A 701 10.85 -21.28 -28.44
C TRP A 701 9.97 -21.82 -27.32
N THR A 702 9.59 -23.10 -27.46
CA THR A 702 8.73 -23.83 -26.55
C THR A 702 9.39 -25.15 -26.17
N PRO A 703 9.49 -25.51 -24.88
CA PRO A 703 9.92 -26.85 -24.48
C PRO A 703 9.00 -27.92 -25.04
N THR A 704 9.59 -29.03 -25.51
CA THR A 704 8.89 -30.13 -26.23
C THR A 704 7.70 -30.73 -25.47
N ARG A 705 7.68 -30.65 -24.14
CA ARG A 705 6.55 -31.11 -23.32
C ARG A 705 5.32 -30.17 -23.38
N MET A 706 5.51 -28.87 -23.60
CA MET A 706 4.39 -27.92 -23.77
C MET A 706 3.82 -27.93 -25.19
N SER A 707 4.61 -28.31 -26.17
CA SER A 707 4.19 -28.42 -27.58
C SER A 707 3.17 -29.54 -27.81
N LYS A 708 3.25 -30.65 -27.06
CA LYS A 708 2.31 -31.79 -27.17
C LYS A 708 0.89 -31.46 -26.65
N GLY A 709 0.74 -30.46 -25.77
CA GLY A 709 -0.58 -29.98 -25.30
C GLY A 709 -1.34 -29.17 -26.35
N LYS A 710 -0.65 -28.46 -27.25
CA LYS A 710 -1.26 -27.66 -28.32
C LYS A 710 -1.88 -28.54 -29.42
N SER A 711 -1.29 -29.67 -29.73
CA SER A 711 -1.79 -30.59 -30.77
C SER A 711 -3.10 -31.33 -30.40
N LEU A 712 -3.48 -31.32 -29.13
CA LEU A 712 -4.76 -31.86 -28.61
C LEU A 712 -5.88 -30.83 -28.60
N GLY A 713 -5.57 -29.50 -28.58
CA GLY A 713 -6.55 -28.42 -28.62
C GLY A 713 -7.02 -28.04 -30.03
N ASP A 714 -6.15 -28.22 -31.04
CA ASP A 714 -6.46 -27.89 -32.45
C ASP A 714 -7.32 -28.93 -33.17
N ARG A 715 -7.49 -30.15 -32.63
CA ARG A 715 -8.36 -31.20 -33.20
C ARG A 715 -9.84 -31.07 -32.87
N GLY A 716 -10.24 -30.03 -32.21
CA GLY A 716 -11.64 -29.75 -31.85
C GLY A 716 -12.27 -28.56 -32.61
N LEU A 717 -11.64 -28.11 -33.70
CA LEU A 717 -12.10 -26.94 -34.48
C LEU A 717 -12.26 -27.29 -35.98
N GLU A 718 -12.55 -28.56 -36.34
CA GLU A 718 -13.17 -28.90 -37.62
C GLU A 718 -14.67 -29.17 -37.47
#